data_fdfb9cdf28174292c8a1386ce9ef7f11
#
_entry.id   fdfb9cdf28174292c8a1386ce9ef7f11
#
_cell.length_a   1.000
_cell.length_b   1.000
_cell.length_c   1.000
_cell.angle_alpha   90.00
_cell.angle_beta   90.00
_cell.angle_gamma   90.00
#
_symmetry.space_group_name_H-M   'P 1'
#
loop_
_entity.id
_entity.type
_entity.pdbx_description
1 polymer ?
#
loop_
_entity_poly.entity_id
_entity_poly.type
_entity_poly.pdbx_seq_one_letter_code
_entity_poly.pdbx_strand_id
1 'polypeptide(L)'
;MVDLEHPDAVQYIAREQQYLAEQTEPWRSNLKEMMSELNAQLSIERKTTPIVTGDFEYYSEIRKGHQYPVYYRRPKTLPGDQQVVIDLNELSNGTDFYALGGFSISPDEQTVAFTEDRTGDGNHTLRLRNLDTGVVTTIADRLEPKLAWHGDAILAIEKETNSVVEHLPDGQKTTLYRETDPAFSLSVRTARDRKTVIITSESHRATEIRTLSPGGELQLIAPRQEGHRYRLMIGVDHMTVLSNYKRPDYALAFLQKGEVDPSDWQFYELRLPGSVVDFERYEKFLLVQVRNRLRDQLVLIDPLAGYQRSILVTGAGESFRLMQPDDGAEPGFQFRIRSLIQPERRYKIVVSEQVAHEIDSDSAPGNYLRDQYRVEEHWLSARDGVEVPVTLIYKKGADLASRPLYLTAYGAYGVSLPIAFDPTRLPLLNRGFVLGIVHVRGGGDLGDAWHFSGRHLNKENTFNDFVDVANRLVESGIGHPGMLAARGASAGGTVIGVVANEAPALFKVLVADVPFVDVLTTLLDPTLPLTESDILEWGNPDVPADARYLFEYSPYQQVREQAYPHVLVQASRNDGRVGMHEALKWIAKIRERSTGGALQLVDIEDHSGHLGASDQYLRRRKQALEYIFVIQGLGLRD
;
A
#
# COMPACT_ATOMS: atom_id res chain seq x y z
N MET A 1 -11.67 -14.79 20.87
CA MET A 1 -12.21 -14.54 19.50
C MET A 1 -13.66 -14.09 19.62
N VAL A 2 -14.04 -12.97 19.02
CA VAL A 2 -15.46 -12.54 18.99
C VAL A 2 -16.16 -13.35 17.89
N ASP A 3 -17.21 -14.08 18.28
CA ASP A 3 -18.02 -14.85 17.34
C ASP A 3 -19.04 -13.92 16.66
N LEU A 4 -18.74 -13.51 15.42
CA LEU A 4 -19.63 -12.64 14.63
C LEU A 4 -20.87 -13.38 14.09
N GLU A 5 -20.90 -14.71 14.17
CA GLU A 5 -22.05 -15.54 13.78
C GLU A 5 -22.98 -15.81 14.97
N HIS A 6 -22.60 -15.41 16.18
CA HIS A 6 -23.48 -15.49 17.32
C HIS A 6 -24.78 -14.68 17.06
N PRO A 7 -25.99 -15.21 17.39
CA PRO A 7 -27.25 -14.53 17.09
C PRO A 7 -27.33 -13.07 17.56
N ASP A 8 -26.80 -12.77 18.74
CA ASP A 8 -26.79 -11.39 19.26
C ASP A 8 -25.87 -10.46 18.44
N ALA A 9 -24.71 -10.97 17.95
CA ALA A 9 -23.82 -10.21 17.11
C ALA A 9 -24.46 -9.93 15.73
N VAL A 10 -25.07 -10.95 15.13
CA VAL A 10 -25.83 -10.82 13.87
C VAL A 10 -26.95 -9.78 14.01
N GLN A 11 -27.70 -9.83 15.10
CA GLN A 11 -28.77 -8.85 15.36
C GLN A 11 -28.21 -7.44 15.57
N TYR A 12 -27.08 -7.31 16.27
CA TYR A 12 -26.43 -6.02 16.47
C TYR A 12 -25.96 -5.42 15.14
N ILE A 13 -25.30 -6.21 14.31
CA ILE A 13 -24.85 -5.81 12.96
C ILE A 13 -26.04 -5.32 12.12
N ALA A 14 -27.14 -6.08 12.10
CA ALA A 14 -28.34 -5.69 11.36
C ALA A 14 -28.93 -4.35 11.85
N ARG A 15 -28.90 -4.10 13.16
CA ARG A 15 -29.33 -2.81 13.73
C ARG A 15 -28.42 -1.66 13.34
N GLU A 16 -27.11 -1.88 13.29
CA GLU A 16 -26.13 -0.86 12.83
C GLU A 16 -26.37 -0.51 11.36
N GLN A 17 -26.59 -1.50 10.49
CA GLN A 17 -26.90 -1.28 9.07
C GLN A 17 -28.23 -0.52 8.90
N GLN A 18 -29.25 -0.88 9.69
CA GLN A 18 -30.52 -0.16 9.71
C GLN A 18 -30.34 1.30 10.18
N TYR A 19 -29.61 1.50 11.26
CA TYR A 19 -29.35 2.85 11.81
C TYR A 19 -28.61 3.72 10.78
N LEU A 20 -27.59 3.17 10.12
CA LEU A 20 -26.89 3.87 9.02
C LEU A 20 -27.88 4.28 7.93
N ALA A 21 -28.74 3.37 7.46
CA ALA A 21 -29.70 3.63 6.42
C ALA A 21 -30.70 4.76 6.80
N GLU A 22 -31.20 4.72 8.04
CA GLU A 22 -32.10 5.76 8.56
C GLU A 22 -31.44 7.14 8.63
N GLN A 23 -30.18 7.21 9.13
CA GLN A 23 -29.46 8.46 9.27
C GLN A 23 -29.01 9.06 7.91
N THR A 24 -28.80 8.21 6.92
CA THR A 24 -28.35 8.64 5.57
C THR A 24 -29.49 8.83 4.58
N GLU A 25 -30.72 8.46 4.90
CA GLU A 25 -31.90 8.65 4.03
C GLU A 25 -32.07 10.12 3.60
N PRO A 26 -31.89 11.14 4.46
CA PRO A 26 -31.93 12.54 4.03
C PRO A 26 -30.88 12.91 2.98
N TRP A 27 -29.79 12.16 2.87
CA TRP A 27 -28.68 12.39 1.95
C TRP A 27 -28.77 11.60 0.64
N ARG A 28 -29.85 10.87 0.42
CA ARG A 28 -30.03 9.96 -0.73
C ARG A 28 -29.76 10.65 -2.09
N SER A 29 -30.23 11.89 -2.26
CA SER A 29 -29.99 12.66 -3.50
C SER A 29 -28.52 13.00 -3.66
N ASN A 30 -27.89 13.52 -2.60
CA ASN A 30 -26.47 13.89 -2.58
C ASN A 30 -25.56 12.68 -2.81
N LEU A 31 -25.89 11.52 -2.20
CA LEU A 31 -25.17 10.26 -2.43
C LEU A 31 -25.24 9.82 -3.89
N LYS A 32 -26.43 9.93 -4.52
CA LYS A 32 -26.61 9.60 -5.95
C LYS A 32 -25.81 10.53 -6.85
N GLU A 33 -25.78 11.81 -6.54
CA GLU A 33 -25.02 12.82 -7.28
C GLU A 33 -23.52 12.59 -7.13
N MET A 34 -23.03 12.40 -5.90
CA MET A 34 -21.64 12.07 -5.63
C MET A 34 -21.19 10.78 -6.34
N MET A 35 -22.02 9.74 -6.32
CA MET A 35 -21.78 8.51 -7.09
C MET A 35 -21.65 8.78 -8.58
N SER A 36 -22.50 9.66 -9.13
CA SER A 36 -22.45 10.04 -10.54
C SER A 36 -21.15 10.79 -10.87
N GLU A 37 -20.74 11.73 -10.00
CA GLU A 37 -19.47 12.44 -10.14
C GLU A 37 -18.28 11.48 -10.10
N LEU A 38 -18.21 10.60 -9.11
CA LEU A 38 -17.14 9.59 -8.98
C LEU A 38 -17.10 8.67 -10.20
N ASN A 39 -18.26 8.24 -10.71
CA ASN A 39 -18.34 7.43 -11.91
C ASN A 39 -17.83 8.16 -13.15
N ALA A 40 -18.14 9.44 -13.29
CA ALA A 40 -17.68 10.25 -14.42
C ALA A 40 -16.14 10.41 -14.43
N GLN A 41 -15.49 10.40 -13.26
CA GLN A 41 -14.04 10.47 -13.14
C GLN A 41 -13.33 9.16 -13.54
N LEU A 42 -14.02 8.03 -13.47
CA LEU A 42 -13.43 6.71 -13.65
C LEU A 42 -13.86 6.00 -14.94
N SER A 43 -14.67 6.66 -15.76
CA SER A 43 -15.22 6.09 -17.01
C SER A 43 -14.21 5.95 -18.16
N ILE A 44 -12.92 5.95 -17.87
CA ILE A 44 -11.87 5.90 -18.87
C ILE A 44 -11.51 4.45 -19.16
N GLU A 45 -11.59 4.07 -20.43
CA GLU A 45 -10.93 2.88 -20.95
C GLU A 45 -9.43 3.01 -20.65
N ARG A 46 -8.89 2.03 -19.96
CA ARG A 46 -7.50 2.06 -19.51
C ARG A 46 -6.74 0.91 -20.15
N LYS A 47 -5.72 1.26 -20.92
CA LYS A 47 -4.80 0.29 -21.50
C LYS A 47 -3.40 0.55 -20.96
N THR A 48 -2.75 -0.51 -20.45
CA THR A 48 -1.35 -0.38 -20.01
C THR A 48 -0.40 -0.46 -21.20
N THR A 49 0.73 0.22 -21.11
CA THR A 49 1.81 0.07 -22.09
C THR A 49 2.30 -1.39 -22.07
N PRO A 50 2.49 -2.00 -23.24
CA PRO A 50 3.02 -3.35 -23.33
C PRO A 50 4.41 -3.46 -22.71
N ILE A 51 4.63 -4.56 -21.98
CA ILE A 51 5.93 -4.96 -21.44
C ILE A 51 6.41 -6.17 -22.23
N VAL A 52 7.61 -6.06 -22.78
CA VAL A 52 8.24 -7.14 -23.52
C VAL A 52 8.80 -8.18 -22.55
N THR A 53 8.37 -9.44 -22.70
CA THR A 53 8.87 -10.56 -21.92
C THR A 53 8.90 -11.80 -22.80
N GLY A 54 10.07 -12.44 -22.94
CA GLY A 54 10.22 -13.58 -23.85
C GLY A 54 9.90 -13.20 -25.31
N ASP A 55 9.05 -13.95 -25.96
CA ASP A 55 8.63 -13.74 -27.34
C ASP A 55 7.37 -12.89 -27.50
N PHE A 56 6.82 -12.40 -26.38
CA PHE A 56 5.54 -11.69 -26.35
C PHE A 56 5.65 -10.30 -25.70
N GLU A 57 4.68 -9.46 -26.05
CA GLU A 57 4.33 -8.23 -25.37
C GLU A 57 3.08 -8.44 -24.51
N TYR A 58 3.16 -8.11 -23.23
CA TYR A 58 2.06 -8.27 -22.26
C TYR A 58 1.49 -6.91 -21.87
N TYR A 59 0.16 -6.79 -21.82
CA TYR A 59 -0.55 -5.58 -21.40
C TYR A 59 -1.92 -5.93 -20.82
N SER A 60 -2.55 -4.97 -20.17
CA SER A 60 -3.93 -5.12 -19.69
C SER A 60 -4.82 -4.00 -20.19
N GLU A 61 -6.10 -4.29 -20.31
CA GLU A 61 -7.14 -3.33 -20.67
C GLU A 61 -8.31 -3.42 -19.68
N ILE A 62 -8.82 -2.24 -19.25
CA ILE A 62 -10.14 -2.13 -18.64
C ILE A 62 -11.02 -1.48 -19.70
N ARG A 63 -12.06 -2.19 -20.15
CA ARG A 63 -13.01 -1.71 -21.15
C ARG A 63 -14.23 -1.06 -20.49
N LYS A 64 -14.89 -0.20 -21.20
CA LYS A 64 -16.14 0.42 -20.73
C LYS A 64 -17.16 -0.66 -20.34
N GLY A 65 -17.68 -0.55 -19.11
CA GLY A 65 -18.64 -1.51 -18.56
C GLY A 65 -18.04 -2.74 -17.90
N HIS A 66 -16.71 -2.92 -17.95
CA HIS A 66 -16.02 -3.98 -17.22
C HIS A 66 -15.62 -3.52 -15.82
N GLN A 67 -15.76 -4.41 -14.85
CA GLN A 67 -15.36 -4.16 -13.46
C GLN A 67 -13.85 -4.39 -13.25
N TYR A 68 -13.27 -5.32 -14.00
CA TYR A 68 -11.91 -5.78 -13.84
C TYR A 68 -11.11 -5.68 -15.14
N PRO A 69 -9.76 -5.66 -15.06
CA PRO A 69 -8.91 -5.72 -16.24
C PRO A 69 -8.94 -7.11 -16.89
N VAL A 70 -8.69 -7.10 -18.20
CA VAL A 70 -8.32 -8.27 -18.97
C VAL A 70 -6.86 -8.16 -19.34
N TYR A 71 -6.08 -9.21 -19.07
CA TYR A 71 -4.67 -9.31 -19.42
C TYR A 71 -4.50 -9.99 -20.75
N TYR A 72 -3.67 -9.44 -21.60
CA TYR A 72 -3.41 -9.88 -22.97
C TYR A 72 -1.93 -10.09 -23.21
N ARG A 73 -1.61 -10.91 -24.21
CA ARG A 73 -0.31 -10.97 -24.85
C ARG A 73 -0.44 -10.93 -26.37
N ARG A 74 0.61 -10.51 -27.05
CA ARG A 74 0.73 -10.59 -28.50
C ARG A 74 2.18 -10.89 -28.87
N PRO A 75 2.45 -11.65 -29.98
CA PRO A 75 3.80 -11.91 -30.45
C PRO A 75 4.50 -10.60 -30.85
N LYS A 76 5.79 -10.47 -30.52
CA LYS A 76 6.62 -9.31 -30.94
C LYS A 76 6.69 -9.14 -32.46
N THR A 77 6.69 -10.25 -33.19
CA THR A 77 6.93 -10.29 -34.64
C THR A 77 5.67 -10.13 -35.48
N LEU A 78 4.49 -10.31 -34.89
CA LEU A 78 3.18 -10.24 -35.56
C LEU A 78 2.20 -9.40 -34.73
N PRO A 79 2.23 -8.07 -34.85
CA PRO A 79 1.40 -7.18 -34.00
C PRO A 79 -0.08 -7.18 -34.42
N GLY A 80 -0.74 -8.33 -34.46
CA GLY A 80 -2.16 -8.46 -34.80
C GLY A 80 -2.88 -9.53 -33.99
N ASP A 81 -2.19 -10.58 -33.60
CA ASP A 81 -2.79 -11.74 -32.91
C ASP A 81 -2.75 -11.55 -31.38
N GLN A 82 -3.81 -10.92 -30.88
CA GLN A 82 -4.01 -10.72 -29.44
C GLN A 82 -4.57 -11.98 -28.81
N GLN A 83 -3.93 -12.50 -27.76
CA GLN A 83 -4.39 -13.64 -26.97
C GLN A 83 -4.73 -13.19 -25.54
N VAL A 84 -5.85 -13.69 -25.00
CA VAL A 84 -6.22 -13.48 -23.60
C VAL A 84 -5.36 -14.37 -22.70
N VAL A 85 -4.64 -13.74 -21.78
CA VAL A 85 -3.88 -14.44 -20.72
C VAL A 85 -4.81 -14.74 -19.55
N ILE A 86 -5.46 -13.70 -18.99
CA ILE A 86 -6.42 -13.84 -17.90
C ILE A 86 -7.52 -12.78 -18.08
N ASP A 87 -8.79 -13.19 -18.06
CA ASP A 87 -9.95 -12.29 -17.98
C ASP A 87 -10.53 -12.34 -16.57
N LEU A 88 -10.29 -11.27 -15.77
CA LEU A 88 -10.81 -11.24 -14.41
C LEU A 88 -12.34 -11.06 -14.36
N ASN A 89 -12.97 -10.55 -15.42
CA ASN A 89 -14.44 -10.46 -15.47
C ASN A 89 -15.08 -11.84 -15.65
N GLU A 90 -14.44 -12.74 -16.43
CA GLU A 90 -14.86 -14.11 -16.56
C GLU A 90 -14.69 -14.88 -15.23
N LEU A 91 -13.52 -14.74 -14.61
CA LEU A 91 -13.17 -15.43 -13.37
C LEU A 91 -13.99 -14.96 -12.16
N SER A 92 -14.41 -13.71 -12.11
CA SER A 92 -15.22 -13.17 -11.03
C SER A 92 -16.71 -13.53 -11.10
N ASN A 93 -17.16 -14.14 -12.22
CA ASN A 93 -18.56 -14.52 -12.36
C ASN A 93 -19.03 -15.46 -11.24
N GLY A 94 -20.17 -15.10 -10.63
CA GLY A 94 -20.79 -15.90 -9.57
C GLY A 94 -20.11 -15.76 -8.20
N THR A 95 -19.29 -14.70 -7.99
CA THR A 95 -18.70 -14.38 -6.68
C THR A 95 -19.02 -12.95 -6.29
N ASP A 96 -19.23 -12.74 -4.98
CA ASP A 96 -19.44 -11.40 -4.40
C ASP A 96 -18.12 -10.65 -4.20
N PHE A 97 -17.01 -11.39 -4.16
CA PHE A 97 -15.65 -10.85 -4.08
C PHE A 97 -14.72 -11.57 -5.03
N TYR A 98 -13.80 -10.86 -5.67
CA TYR A 98 -12.75 -11.44 -6.48
C TYR A 98 -11.48 -10.59 -6.46
N ALA A 99 -10.35 -11.17 -6.08
CA ALA A 99 -9.05 -10.53 -6.14
C ALA A 99 -8.01 -11.47 -6.79
N LEU A 100 -7.27 -10.94 -7.78
CA LEU A 100 -6.08 -11.59 -8.30
C LEU A 100 -4.91 -11.32 -7.34
N GLY A 101 -4.34 -12.35 -6.73
CA GLY A 101 -3.18 -12.22 -5.84
C GLY A 101 -1.88 -11.95 -6.62
N GLY A 102 -1.64 -12.72 -7.65
CA GLY A 102 -0.52 -12.59 -8.57
C GLY A 102 -0.61 -13.58 -9.71
N PHE A 103 0.19 -13.38 -10.75
CA PHE A 103 0.33 -14.37 -11.82
C PHE A 103 1.76 -14.37 -12.38
N SER A 104 2.12 -15.50 -13.00
CA SER A 104 3.40 -15.69 -13.66
C SER A 104 3.23 -16.62 -14.85
N ILE A 105 3.92 -16.32 -15.95
CA ILE A 105 3.93 -17.13 -17.16
C ILE A 105 4.99 -18.22 -17.03
N SER A 106 4.68 -19.44 -17.46
CA SER A 106 5.61 -20.56 -17.49
C SER A 106 6.84 -20.28 -18.38
N PRO A 107 7.98 -20.94 -18.13
CA PRO A 107 9.17 -20.76 -18.96
C PRO A 107 8.97 -21.07 -20.46
N ASP A 108 8.07 -22.00 -20.79
CA ASP A 108 7.68 -22.36 -22.16
C ASP A 108 6.62 -21.43 -22.77
N GLU A 109 6.15 -20.44 -21.98
CA GLU A 109 5.12 -19.45 -22.37
C GLU A 109 3.75 -20.03 -22.75
N GLN A 110 3.44 -21.28 -22.38
CA GLN A 110 2.18 -21.96 -22.72
C GLN A 110 1.15 -21.96 -21.59
N THR A 111 1.60 -21.73 -20.35
CA THR A 111 0.74 -21.78 -19.17
C THR A 111 0.89 -20.50 -18.35
N VAL A 112 -0.21 -20.01 -17.79
CA VAL A 112 -0.19 -19.00 -16.73
C VAL A 112 -0.58 -19.64 -15.41
N ALA A 113 0.28 -19.49 -14.39
CA ALA A 113 -0.04 -19.75 -13.01
C ALA A 113 -0.55 -18.46 -12.38
N PHE A 114 -1.63 -18.53 -11.62
CA PHE A 114 -2.17 -17.38 -10.90
C PHE A 114 -2.80 -17.79 -9.58
N THR A 115 -2.81 -16.86 -8.65
CA THR A 115 -3.49 -17.00 -7.35
C THR A 115 -4.70 -16.09 -7.29
N GLU A 116 -5.81 -16.57 -6.75
CA GLU A 116 -7.03 -15.81 -6.60
C GLU A 116 -7.63 -15.95 -5.19
N ASP A 117 -8.19 -14.84 -4.68
CA ASP A 117 -9.05 -14.83 -3.49
C ASP A 117 -10.49 -14.52 -3.94
N ARG A 118 -11.43 -15.39 -3.56
CA ARG A 118 -12.85 -15.29 -3.94
C ARG A 118 -13.77 -14.93 -2.76
N THR A 119 -13.20 -14.71 -1.59
CA THR A 119 -13.91 -14.46 -0.32
C THR A 119 -13.53 -13.15 0.35
N GLY A 120 -12.34 -12.63 0.07
CA GLY A 120 -11.79 -11.43 0.72
C GLY A 120 -11.09 -11.70 2.04
N ASP A 121 -10.95 -12.97 2.45
CA ASP A 121 -10.29 -13.36 3.69
C ASP A 121 -8.76 -13.46 3.59
N GLY A 122 -8.21 -13.19 2.40
CA GLY A 122 -6.78 -13.24 2.09
C GLY A 122 -6.24 -14.64 1.90
N ASN A 123 -7.09 -15.68 1.80
CA ASN A 123 -6.69 -17.02 1.42
C ASN A 123 -6.76 -17.18 -0.10
N HIS A 124 -5.63 -17.49 -0.71
CA HIS A 124 -5.54 -17.60 -2.16
C HIS A 124 -5.54 -19.06 -2.63
N THR A 125 -6.18 -19.29 -3.76
CA THR A 125 -6.15 -20.57 -4.49
C THR A 125 -5.23 -20.44 -5.69
N LEU A 126 -4.27 -21.38 -5.85
CA LEU A 126 -3.39 -21.49 -7.01
C LEU A 126 -4.09 -22.22 -8.15
N ARG A 127 -4.11 -21.60 -9.32
CA ARG A 127 -4.65 -22.17 -10.55
C ARG A 127 -3.65 -22.08 -11.69
N LEU A 128 -3.77 -23.04 -12.61
CA LEU A 128 -3.07 -23.04 -13.89
C LEU A 128 -4.09 -22.89 -15.02
N ARG A 129 -3.80 -22.00 -15.96
CA ARG A 129 -4.56 -21.87 -17.22
C ARG A 129 -3.63 -22.19 -18.39
N ASN A 130 -3.98 -23.18 -19.16
CA ASN A 130 -3.34 -23.43 -20.46
C ASN A 130 -3.78 -22.32 -21.43
N LEU A 131 -2.84 -21.65 -22.06
CA LEU A 131 -3.12 -20.46 -22.88
C LEU A 131 -3.67 -20.83 -24.27
N ASP A 132 -3.42 -22.03 -24.77
CA ASP A 132 -3.95 -22.49 -26.08
C ASP A 132 -5.37 -23.02 -25.95
N THR A 133 -5.64 -23.82 -24.93
CA THR A 133 -6.96 -24.47 -24.74
C THR A 133 -7.91 -23.66 -23.85
N GLY A 134 -7.40 -22.75 -23.05
CA GLY A 134 -8.14 -22.00 -22.04
C GLY A 134 -8.54 -22.82 -20.81
N VAL A 135 -8.16 -24.10 -20.72
CA VAL A 135 -8.50 -24.97 -19.58
C VAL A 135 -7.84 -24.45 -18.31
N VAL A 136 -8.63 -24.37 -17.24
CA VAL A 136 -8.17 -23.94 -15.90
C VAL A 136 -8.22 -25.12 -14.93
N THR A 137 -7.12 -25.37 -14.25
CA THR A 137 -6.98 -26.44 -13.23
C THR A 137 -6.61 -25.83 -11.88
N THR A 138 -7.22 -26.32 -10.79
CA THR A 138 -6.86 -25.95 -9.42
C THR A 138 -5.73 -26.84 -8.91
N ILE A 139 -4.71 -26.24 -8.30
CA ILE A 139 -3.51 -26.94 -7.82
C ILE A 139 -3.46 -26.99 -6.29
N ALA A 140 -3.68 -25.87 -5.62
CA ALA A 140 -3.61 -25.76 -4.17
C ALA A 140 -4.47 -24.60 -3.66
N ASP A 141 -4.78 -24.59 -2.37
CA ASP A 141 -5.53 -23.55 -1.68
C ASP A 141 -4.79 -23.07 -0.41
N ARG A 142 -5.34 -22.03 0.25
CA ARG A 142 -4.81 -21.41 1.49
C ARG A 142 -3.37 -20.92 1.37
N LEU A 143 -3.10 -20.28 0.25
CA LEU A 143 -1.79 -19.76 -0.08
C LEU A 143 -1.71 -18.25 0.15
N GLU A 144 -0.47 -17.75 0.27
CA GLU A 144 -0.15 -16.33 0.08
C GLU A 144 -0.25 -15.95 -1.41
N PRO A 145 -0.45 -14.64 -1.73
CA PRO A 145 -0.72 -14.21 -3.10
C PRO A 145 0.45 -14.40 -4.09
N LYS A 146 1.69 -14.48 -3.61
CA LYS A 146 2.89 -14.50 -4.47
C LYS A 146 3.26 -15.91 -4.89
N LEU A 147 3.74 -16.01 -6.13
CA LEU A 147 4.19 -17.28 -6.74
C LEU A 147 5.37 -17.05 -7.68
N ALA A 148 6.11 -18.13 -7.98
CA ALA A 148 7.20 -18.11 -8.95
C ALA A 148 7.31 -19.48 -9.63
N TRP A 149 7.69 -19.51 -10.92
CA TRP A 149 8.03 -20.73 -11.60
C TRP A 149 9.45 -21.20 -11.28
N HIS A 150 9.62 -22.52 -11.11
CA HIS A 150 10.90 -23.21 -11.01
C HIS A 150 10.86 -24.47 -11.89
N GLY A 151 11.42 -24.39 -13.11
CA GLY A 151 11.20 -25.42 -14.13
C GLY A 151 9.71 -25.57 -14.45
N ASP A 152 9.19 -26.78 -14.31
CA ASP A 152 7.78 -27.12 -14.54
C ASP A 152 6.92 -27.00 -13.26
N ALA A 153 7.52 -26.68 -12.13
CA ALA A 153 6.86 -26.54 -10.85
C ALA A 153 6.58 -25.07 -10.48
N ILE A 154 5.63 -24.85 -9.59
CA ILE A 154 5.26 -23.55 -9.06
C ILE A 154 5.60 -23.49 -7.58
N LEU A 155 6.43 -22.51 -7.19
CA LEU A 155 6.65 -22.17 -5.80
C LEU A 155 5.56 -21.24 -5.32
N ALA A 156 4.91 -21.62 -4.23
CA ALA A 156 3.94 -20.81 -3.51
C ALA A 156 4.19 -20.93 -2.00
N ILE A 157 3.55 -20.06 -1.22
CA ILE A 157 3.72 -20.05 0.24
C ILE A 157 2.43 -20.58 0.85
N GLU A 158 2.52 -21.73 1.53
CA GLU A 158 1.44 -22.25 2.36
C GLU A 158 1.32 -21.41 3.64
N LYS A 159 0.19 -20.77 3.82
CA LYS A 159 -0.06 -19.79 4.87
C LYS A 159 -0.03 -20.41 6.27
N GLU A 160 -0.70 -21.56 6.46
CA GLU A 160 -0.82 -22.22 7.75
C GLU A 160 0.54 -22.71 8.30
N THR A 161 1.45 -23.10 7.43
CA THR A 161 2.75 -23.66 7.82
C THR A 161 3.89 -22.67 7.68
N ASN A 162 3.62 -21.48 7.13
CA ASN A 162 4.62 -20.48 6.74
C ASN A 162 5.78 -21.12 5.98
N SER A 163 5.44 -21.86 4.91
CA SER A 163 6.41 -22.68 4.16
C SER A 163 6.38 -22.37 2.67
N VAL A 164 7.55 -22.32 2.06
CA VAL A 164 7.71 -22.34 0.59
C VAL A 164 7.55 -23.77 0.12
N VAL A 165 6.53 -24.02 -0.68
CA VAL A 165 6.19 -25.34 -1.23
C VAL A 165 6.25 -25.28 -2.74
N GLU A 166 6.92 -26.27 -3.30
CA GLU A 166 6.94 -26.54 -4.74
C GLU A 166 5.75 -27.44 -5.08
N HIS A 167 4.90 -26.98 -5.99
CA HIS A 167 3.70 -27.68 -6.48
C HIS A 167 3.89 -28.08 -7.93
N LEU A 168 3.72 -29.35 -8.22
CA LEU A 168 3.70 -29.86 -9.59
C LEU A 168 2.27 -29.88 -10.15
N PRO A 169 2.09 -29.76 -11.47
CA PRO A 169 0.77 -29.80 -12.10
C PRO A 169 -0.02 -31.11 -11.86
N ASP A 170 0.66 -32.21 -11.55
CA ASP A 170 0.06 -33.53 -11.22
C ASP A 170 -0.42 -33.62 -9.75
N GLY A 171 -0.25 -32.56 -8.95
CA GLY A 171 -0.66 -32.49 -7.55
C GLY A 171 0.40 -32.95 -6.56
N GLN A 172 1.58 -33.38 -7.01
CA GLN A 172 2.70 -33.64 -6.09
C GLN A 172 3.21 -32.32 -5.51
N LYS A 173 3.64 -32.35 -4.25
CA LYS A 173 4.20 -31.18 -3.58
C LYS A 173 5.41 -31.54 -2.71
N THR A 174 6.36 -30.59 -2.62
CA THR A 174 7.58 -30.71 -1.81
C THR A 174 7.84 -29.41 -1.05
N THR A 175 8.01 -29.49 0.27
CA THR A 175 8.40 -28.34 1.08
C THR A 175 9.90 -28.09 0.90
N LEU A 176 10.26 -26.90 0.40
CA LEU A 176 11.66 -26.49 0.20
C LEU A 176 12.24 -25.74 1.39
N TYR A 177 11.41 -24.91 2.01
CA TYR A 177 11.83 -24.10 3.17
C TYR A 177 10.64 -23.84 4.09
N ARG A 178 10.88 -23.88 5.39
CA ARG A 178 9.89 -23.52 6.40
C ARG A 178 10.45 -22.42 7.30
N GLU A 179 9.70 -21.34 7.43
CA GLU A 179 9.97 -20.31 8.42
C GLU A 179 9.34 -20.70 9.76
N THR A 180 10.16 -20.75 10.80
CA THR A 180 9.72 -21.19 12.13
C THR A 180 9.54 -20.03 13.11
N ASP A 181 10.04 -18.85 12.75
CA ASP A 181 9.86 -17.64 13.54
C ASP A 181 8.58 -16.91 13.06
N PRO A 182 7.52 -16.84 13.88
CA PRO A 182 6.25 -16.24 13.47
C PRO A 182 6.33 -14.73 13.22
N ALA A 183 7.39 -14.05 13.67
CA ALA A 183 7.64 -12.65 13.36
C ALA A 183 8.09 -12.41 11.91
N PHE A 184 8.41 -13.48 11.17
CA PHE A 184 8.92 -13.40 9.81
C PHE A 184 7.88 -13.90 8.80
N SER A 185 7.68 -13.13 7.74
CA SER A 185 6.87 -13.48 6.59
C SER A 185 7.74 -13.94 5.42
N LEU A 186 7.21 -14.86 4.63
CA LEU A 186 7.86 -15.36 3.42
C LEU A 186 7.33 -14.66 2.17
N SER A 187 8.22 -14.48 1.20
CA SER A 187 7.85 -14.12 -0.16
C SER A 187 8.72 -14.86 -1.18
N VAL A 188 8.16 -15.10 -2.36
CA VAL A 188 8.87 -15.70 -3.50
C VAL A 188 8.74 -14.82 -4.72
N ARG A 189 9.82 -14.74 -5.52
CA ARG A 189 9.81 -14.07 -6.82
C ARG A 189 10.84 -14.66 -7.76
N THR A 190 10.56 -14.64 -9.03
CA THR A 190 11.56 -15.00 -10.07
C THR A 190 12.58 -13.86 -10.19
N ALA A 191 13.85 -14.21 -10.24
CA ALA A 191 14.93 -13.27 -10.52
C ALA A 191 14.88 -12.81 -12.00
N ARG A 192 15.67 -11.78 -12.31
CA ARG A 192 15.70 -11.20 -13.66
C ARG A 192 16.22 -12.15 -14.74
N ASP A 193 17.05 -13.13 -14.37
CA ASP A 193 17.51 -14.18 -15.27
C ASP A 193 16.38 -15.13 -15.70
N ARG A 194 15.17 -14.97 -15.15
CA ARG A 194 13.94 -15.77 -15.38
C ARG A 194 14.10 -17.26 -15.02
N LYS A 195 15.15 -17.63 -14.32
CA LYS A 195 15.51 -19.02 -13.97
C LYS A 195 15.69 -19.22 -12.48
N THR A 196 16.31 -18.26 -11.81
CA THR A 196 16.56 -18.31 -10.36
C THR A 196 15.33 -17.79 -9.60
N VAL A 197 14.93 -18.49 -8.55
CA VAL A 197 13.90 -17.99 -7.63
C VAL A 197 14.57 -17.40 -6.40
N ILE A 198 14.08 -16.25 -5.97
CA ILE A 198 14.50 -15.57 -4.74
C ILE A 198 13.41 -15.81 -3.70
N ILE A 199 13.80 -16.40 -2.58
CA ILE A 199 12.99 -16.63 -1.39
C ILE A 199 13.45 -15.62 -0.34
N THR A 200 12.55 -14.77 0.10
CA THR A 200 12.83 -13.78 1.14
C THR A 200 12.03 -14.12 2.39
N SER A 201 12.70 -14.19 3.52
CA SER A 201 12.11 -14.21 4.86
C SER A 201 12.41 -12.88 5.52
N GLU A 202 11.39 -12.11 5.88
CA GLU A 202 11.59 -10.75 6.40
C GLU A 202 10.65 -10.41 7.55
N SER A 203 11.17 -9.60 8.45
CA SER A 203 10.42 -8.91 9.50
C SER A 203 10.68 -7.40 9.43
N HIS A 204 10.06 -6.63 10.30
CA HIS A 204 10.34 -5.18 10.41
C HIS A 204 11.80 -4.87 10.81
N ARG A 205 12.55 -5.86 11.30
CA ARG A 205 13.89 -5.67 11.88
C ARG A 205 15.01 -6.40 11.14
N ALA A 206 14.70 -7.47 10.41
CA ALA A 206 15.72 -8.28 9.76
C ALA A 206 15.21 -8.90 8.45
N THR A 207 16.15 -9.18 7.55
CA THR A 207 15.90 -9.88 6.29
C THR A 207 16.87 -11.04 6.16
N GLU A 208 16.38 -12.16 5.63
CA GLU A 208 17.15 -13.31 5.21
C GLU A 208 16.73 -13.73 3.81
N ILE A 209 17.66 -13.89 2.90
CA ILE A 209 17.36 -14.24 1.51
C ILE A 209 18.07 -15.54 1.13
N ARG A 210 17.32 -16.41 0.46
CA ARG A 210 17.82 -17.60 -0.24
C ARG A 210 17.56 -17.50 -1.72
N THR A 211 18.42 -18.11 -2.52
CA THR A 211 18.23 -18.29 -3.95
C THR A 211 18.10 -19.76 -4.26
N LEU A 212 17.12 -20.11 -5.09
CA LEU A 212 16.95 -21.47 -5.64
C LEU A 212 17.41 -21.44 -7.10
N SER A 213 18.47 -22.18 -7.39
CA SER A 213 19.02 -22.30 -8.74
C SER A 213 18.13 -23.18 -9.63
N PRO A 214 18.22 -23.11 -10.97
CA PRO A 214 17.51 -24.02 -11.87
C PRO A 214 17.80 -25.51 -11.63
N GLY A 215 18.93 -25.82 -11.02
CA GLY A 215 19.32 -27.18 -10.62
C GLY A 215 18.78 -27.63 -9.27
N GLY A 216 17.95 -26.83 -8.60
CA GLY A 216 17.35 -27.17 -7.30
C GLY A 216 18.25 -26.88 -6.10
N GLU A 217 19.40 -26.23 -6.28
CA GLU A 217 20.28 -25.84 -5.18
C GLU A 217 19.73 -24.62 -4.45
N LEU A 218 19.46 -24.77 -3.15
CA LEU A 218 19.02 -23.68 -2.27
C LEU A 218 20.22 -23.08 -1.55
N GLN A 219 20.58 -21.83 -1.88
CA GLN A 219 21.73 -21.13 -1.32
C GLN A 219 21.31 -19.96 -0.43
N LEU A 220 21.82 -19.88 0.78
CA LEU A 220 21.70 -18.72 1.67
C LEU A 220 22.61 -17.59 1.18
N ILE A 221 22.08 -16.36 1.14
CA ILE A 221 22.84 -15.14 0.75
C ILE A 221 23.52 -14.52 1.97
N ALA A 222 22.77 -14.31 3.05
CA ALA A 222 23.33 -13.90 4.33
C ALA A 222 22.44 -14.40 5.46
N PRO A 223 23.05 -14.84 6.59
CA PRO A 223 22.28 -15.24 7.76
C PRO A 223 21.57 -14.03 8.38
N ARG A 224 20.44 -14.31 8.99
CA ARG A 224 19.63 -13.34 9.74
C ARG A 224 20.46 -12.69 10.84
N GLN A 225 20.42 -11.35 10.88
CA GLN A 225 21.05 -10.55 11.93
C GLN A 225 20.07 -9.46 12.37
N GLU A 226 19.95 -9.25 13.67
CA GLU A 226 19.09 -8.20 14.23
C GLU A 226 19.49 -6.82 13.70
N GLY A 227 18.52 -6.07 13.18
CA GLY A 227 18.72 -4.74 12.59
C GLY A 227 19.25 -4.76 11.14
N HIS A 228 19.63 -5.92 10.60
CA HIS A 228 20.14 -6.01 9.24
C HIS A 228 19.01 -6.31 8.25
N ARG A 229 18.73 -5.34 7.37
CA ARG A 229 17.76 -5.45 6.29
C ARG A 229 18.46 -5.25 4.95
N TYR A 230 18.12 -6.10 3.98
CA TYR A 230 18.70 -5.98 2.65
C TYR A 230 17.76 -6.50 1.56
N ARG A 231 17.98 -6.03 0.34
CA ARG A 231 17.32 -6.48 -0.88
C ARG A 231 18.35 -6.95 -1.89
N LEU A 232 18.05 -8.03 -2.61
CA LEU A 232 18.95 -8.66 -3.56
C LEU A 232 18.46 -8.44 -4.99
N MET A 233 19.38 -8.11 -5.89
CA MET A 233 19.19 -8.16 -7.33
C MET A 233 20.27 -9.08 -7.94
N ILE A 234 19.82 -10.06 -8.73
CA ILE A 234 20.71 -10.99 -9.43
C ILE A 234 20.93 -10.45 -10.84
N GLY A 235 22.18 -10.16 -11.16
CA GLY A 235 22.66 -9.83 -12.51
C GLY A 235 23.25 -11.07 -13.17
N VAL A 236 23.80 -10.88 -14.39
CA VAL A 236 24.43 -11.97 -15.17
C VAL A 236 25.70 -12.47 -14.49
N ASP A 237 26.58 -11.56 -14.08
CA ASP A 237 27.94 -11.91 -13.59
C ASP A 237 28.09 -11.78 -12.07
N HIS A 238 27.23 -11.02 -11.40
CA HIS A 238 27.32 -10.77 -9.97
C HIS A 238 25.95 -10.37 -9.39
N MET A 239 25.89 -10.40 -8.07
CA MET A 239 24.73 -9.97 -7.30
C MET A 239 24.93 -8.55 -6.77
N THR A 240 23.88 -7.74 -6.74
CA THR A 240 23.88 -6.41 -6.13
C THR A 240 22.88 -6.41 -4.98
N VAL A 241 23.30 -5.86 -3.85
CA VAL A 241 22.43 -5.71 -2.68
C VAL A 241 22.29 -4.25 -2.30
N LEU A 242 21.11 -3.89 -1.83
CA LEU A 242 20.87 -2.67 -1.07
C LEU A 242 20.74 -3.06 0.39
N SER A 243 21.63 -2.59 1.25
CA SER A 243 21.78 -3.09 2.63
C SER A 243 22.06 -1.95 3.60
N ASN A 244 21.51 -2.07 4.82
CA ASN A 244 21.84 -1.21 5.95
C ASN A 244 22.89 -1.80 6.90
N TYR A 245 23.66 -2.80 6.47
CA TYR A 245 24.66 -3.46 7.29
C TYR A 245 25.69 -2.47 7.87
N LYS A 246 25.71 -2.34 9.21
CA LYS A 246 26.56 -1.38 9.95
C LYS A 246 26.45 0.09 9.48
N ARG A 247 25.33 0.46 8.86
CA ARG A 247 25.07 1.81 8.32
C ARG A 247 23.68 2.26 8.73
N PRO A 248 23.47 3.52 9.15
CA PRO A 248 22.13 4.04 9.45
C PRO A 248 21.27 4.20 8.18
N ASP A 249 21.92 4.47 7.04
CA ASP A 249 21.31 4.57 5.73
C ASP A 249 21.69 3.37 4.89
N TYR A 250 20.81 3.02 3.95
CA TYR A 250 21.06 1.95 3.01
C TYR A 250 22.17 2.32 2.03
N ALA A 251 23.03 1.35 1.71
CA ALA A 251 24.07 1.49 0.70
C ALA A 251 24.04 0.29 -0.25
N LEU A 252 24.51 0.52 -1.46
CA LEU A 252 24.64 -0.51 -2.48
C LEU A 252 25.99 -1.22 -2.33
N ALA A 253 25.96 -2.55 -2.43
CA ALA A 253 27.14 -3.38 -2.51
C ALA A 253 27.00 -4.43 -3.60
N PHE A 254 28.12 -4.92 -4.09
CA PHE A 254 28.15 -6.13 -4.88
C PHE A 254 28.75 -7.29 -4.06
N LEU A 255 28.30 -8.48 -4.38
CA LEU A 255 28.84 -9.71 -3.79
C LEU A 255 29.07 -10.76 -4.88
N GLN A 256 30.07 -11.58 -4.67
CA GLN A 256 30.36 -12.72 -5.51
C GLN A 256 29.52 -13.92 -5.07
N LYS A 257 29.30 -14.85 -6.00
CA LYS A 257 28.58 -16.08 -5.67
C LYS A 257 29.34 -16.85 -4.59
N GLY A 258 28.62 -17.18 -3.49
CA GLY A 258 29.19 -17.91 -2.34
C GLY A 258 29.64 -17.03 -1.17
N GLU A 259 29.69 -15.72 -1.30
CA GLU A 259 29.89 -14.81 -0.17
C GLU A 259 28.60 -14.72 0.65
N VAL A 260 28.61 -15.24 1.87
CA VAL A 260 27.45 -15.29 2.77
C VAL A 260 27.59 -14.37 4.00
N ASP A 261 28.78 -13.86 4.29
CA ASP A 261 28.99 -12.90 5.37
C ASP A 261 28.85 -11.46 4.83
N PRO A 262 27.94 -10.63 5.38
CA PRO A 262 27.81 -9.24 4.96
C PRO A 262 29.08 -8.39 5.15
N SER A 263 30.04 -8.84 5.98
CA SER A 263 31.33 -8.16 6.14
C SER A 263 32.25 -8.30 4.93
N ASP A 264 32.02 -9.30 4.07
CA ASP A 264 32.79 -9.53 2.84
C ASP A 264 32.21 -8.76 1.66
N TRP A 265 31.01 -8.21 1.78
CA TRP A 265 30.37 -7.45 0.70
C TRP A 265 31.12 -6.18 0.37
N GLN A 266 31.29 -5.93 -0.91
CA GLN A 266 32.03 -4.77 -1.40
C GLN A 266 31.09 -3.60 -1.63
N PHE A 267 31.01 -2.68 -0.67
CA PHE A 267 30.16 -1.50 -0.74
C PHE A 267 30.72 -0.47 -1.74
N TYR A 268 29.86 0.04 -2.60
CA TYR A 268 30.20 1.13 -3.49
C TYR A 268 30.40 2.45 -2.72
N GLU A 269 31.51 3.13 -2.96
CA GLU A 269 31.77 4.45 -2.40
C GLU A 269 31.05 5.54 -3.24
N LEU A 270 29.74 5.68 -2.97
CA LEU A 270 28.87 6.62 -3.69
C LEU A 270 28.69 7.91 -2.89
N ARG A 271 28.76 9.06 -3.56
CA ARG A 271 28.42 10.37 -2.99
C ARG A 271 27.00 10.74 -3.41
N LEU A 272 26.02 10.26 -2.70
CA LEU A 272 24.61 10.48 -2.99
C LEU A 272 24.04 11.63 -2.14
N PRO A 273 23.08 12.40 -2.67
CA PRO A 273 22.50 13.55 -1.96
C PRO A 273 21.48 13.18 -0.89
N GLY A 274 21.28 11.90 -0.57
CA GLY A 274 20.33 11.39 0.41
C GLY A 274 20.38 9.87 0.52
N SER A 275 19.35 9.27 1.13
CA SER A 275 19.26 7.82 1.35
C SER A 275 18.80 7.09 0.10
N VAL A 276 19.37 5.91 -0.17
CA VAL A 276 18.94 5.05 -1.28
C VAL A 276 17.60 4.41 -0.95
N VAL A 277 16.61 4.63 -1.82
CA VAL A 277 15.26 4.06 -1.69
C VAL A 277 15.10 2.82 -2.55
N ASP A 278 15.59 2.88 -3.78
CA ASP A 278 15.46 1.80 -4.77
C ASP A 278 16.59 1.85 -5.79
N PHE A 279 16.79 0.77 -6.51
CA PHE A 279 17.77 0.73 -7.60
C PHE A 279 17.37 -0.31 -8.64
N GLU A 280 17.82 -0.06 -9.86
CA GLU A 280 17.80 -1.00 -10.98
C GLU A 280 19.18 -1.07 -11.63
N ARG A 281 19.48 -2.20 -12.24
CA ARG A 281 20.73 -2.44 -12.93
C ARG A 281 20.48 -2.81 -14.39
N TYR A 282 21.27 -2.21 -15.28
CA TYR A 282 21.36 -2.60 -16.67
C TYR A 282 22.84 -2.62 -17.09
N GLU A 283 23.35 -3.79 -17.49
CA GLU A 283 24.78 -4.00 -17.76
C GLU A 283 25.66 -3.50 -16.59
N LYS A 284 26.61 -2.62 -16.87
CA LYS A 284 27.49 -1.98 -15.88
C LYS A 284 26.88 -0.80 -15.14
N PHE A 285 25.73 -0.27 -15.60
CA PHE A 285 25.09 0.89 -15.02
C PHE A 285 24.09 0.52 -13.92
N LEU A 286 24.02 1.39 -12.92
CA LEU A 286 22.97 1.40 -11.89
C LEU A 286 22.13 2.66 -12.06
N LEU A 287 20.81 2.53 -12.07
CA LEU A 287 19.89 3.63 -11.87
C LEU A 287 19.42 3.58 -10.41
N VAL A 288 19.80 4.59 -9.64
CA VAL A 288 19.56 4.64 -8.20
C VAL A 288 18.56 5.75 -7.90
N GLN A 289 17.50 5.38 -7.20
CA GLN A 289 16.55 6.33 -6.63
C GLN A 289 17.03 6.71 -5.23
N VAL A 290 17.25 8.00 -5.04
CA VAL A 290 17.72 8.58 -3.79
C VAL A 290 16.66 9.52 -3.26
N ARG A 291 16.35 9.44 -1.97
CA ARG A 291 15.44 10.37 -1.29
C ARG A 291 16.19 11.34 -0.41
N ASN A 292 15.92 12.63 -0.61
CA ASN A 292 16.34 13.70 0.27
C ASN A 292 15.10 14.48 0.71
N ARG A 293 14.78 14.39 2.01
CA ARG A 293 13.48 14.85 2.54
C ARG A 293 12.33 14.15 1.78
N LEU A 294 11.39 14.92 1.21
CA LEU A 294 10.28 14.39 0.40
C LEU A 294 10.58 14.39 -1.12
N ARG A 295 11.82 14.63 -1.53
CA ARG A 295 12.20 14.66 -2.95
C ARG A 295 12.96 13.41 -3.33
N ASP A 296 12.51 12.79 -4.39
CA ASP A 296 13.23 11.70 -5.02
C ASP A 296 14.12 12.24 -6.15
N GLN A 297 15.31 11.66 -6.29
CA GLN A 297 16.26 11.95 -7.36
C GLN A 297 16.69 10.64 -8.01
N LEU A 298 16.73 10.61 -9.33
CA LEU A 298 17.33 9.52 -10.10
C LEU A 298 18.78 9.85 -10.42
N VAL A 299 19.67 8.94 -10.05
CA VAL A 299 21.11 9.04 -10.31
C VAL A 299 21.54 7.83 -11.13
N LEU A 300 22.10 8.09 -12.31
CA LEU A 300 22.76 7.07 -13.13
C LEU A 300 24.22 6.95 -12.70
N ILE A 301 24.68 5.73 -12.47
CA ILE A 301 26.00 5.43 -11.92
C ILE A 301 26.68 4.36 -12.77
N ASP A 302 27.95 4.59 -13.13
CA ASP A 302 28.89 3.54 -13.54
C ASP A 302 29.87 3.35 -12.38
N PRO A 303 29.65 2.35 -11.51
CA PRO A 303 30.44 2.21 -10.28
C PRO A 303 31.90 1.84 -10.53
N LEU A 304 32.21 1.19 -11.65
CA LEU A 304 33.59 0.81 -11.99
C LEU A 304 34.39 2.02 -12.54
N ALA A 305 33.73 2.92 -13.26
CA ALA A 305 34.35 4.14 -13.78
C ALA A 305 34.31 5.30 -12.76
N GLY A 306 33.64 5.14 -11.61
CA GLY A 306 33.43 6.23 -10.65
C GLY A 306 32.54 7.35 -11.16
N TYR A 307 31.73 7.08 -12.18
CA TYR A 307 30.88 8.08 -12.85
C TYR A 307 29.51 8.14 -12.18
N GLN A 308 29.03 9.35 -11.89
CA GLN A 308 27.70 9.60 -11.34
C GLN A 308 27.07 10.82 -12.05
N ARG A 309 25.80 10.69 -12.44
CA ARG A 309 25.03 11.77 -13.06
C ARG A 309 23.60 11.80 -12.53
N SER A 310 23.17 12.97 -12.05
CA SER A 310 21.76 13.22 -11.78
C SER A 310 20.97 13.29 -13.08
N ILE A 311 19.90 12.51 -13.19
CA ILE A 311 19.04 12.45 -14.36
C ILE A 311 17.82 13.34 -14.15
N LEU A 312 17.12 13.18 -13.00
CA LEU A 312 15.87 13.88 -12.75
C LEU A 312 15.62 14.01 -11.25
N VAL A 313 14.95 15.10 -10.84
CA VAL A 313 14.49 15.33 -9.47
C VAL A 313 12.99 15.58 -9.49
N THR A 314 12.25 15.00 -8.55
CA THR A 314 10.79 15.17 -8.46
C THR A 314 10.39 16.57 -8.00
N GLY A 315 9.21 17.00 -8.45
CA GLY A 315 8.47 18.14 -7.90
C GLY A 315 7.76 17.82 -6.57
N ALA A 316 7.04 18.81 -6.02
CA ALA A 316 6.18 18.62 -4.85
C ALA A 316 5.08 17.59 -5.15
N GLY A 317 4.89 16.63 -4.23
CA GLY A 317 3.91 15.57 -4.40
C GLY A 317 4.12 14.70 -5.63
N GLU A 318 5.38 14.48 -6.00
CA GLU A 318 5.80 13.53 -7.02
C GLU A 318 6.73 12.46 -6.43
N SER A 319 6.73 11.28 -7.02
CA SER A 319 7.62 10.18 -6.68
C SER A 319 8.02 9.39 -7.92
N PHE A 320 9.18 8.71 -7.87
CA PHE A 320 9.57 7.75 -8.88
C PHE A 320 9.12 6.34 -8.51
N ARG A 321 8.92 5.53 -9.52
CA ARG A 321 8.87 4.08 -9.42
C ARG A 321 9.75 3.50 -10.51
N LEU A 322 10.83 2.86 -10.11
CA LEU A 322 11.69 2.12 -11.01
C LEU A 322 10.93 0.91 -11.58
N MET A 323 11.21 0.59 -12.80
CA MET A 323 10.69 -0.58 -13.51
C MET A 323 11.86 -1.43 -13.98
N GLN A 324 11.59 -2.69 -14.25
CA GLN A 324 12.61 -3.53 -14.88
C GLN A 324 13.08 -2.88 -16.17
N PRO A 325 14.39 -2.84 -16.41
CA PRO A 325 14.95 -2.35 -17.66
C PRO A 325 14.38 -3.09 -18.88
N ASP A 326 14.28 -2.38 -19.98
CA ASP A 326 13.78 -2.89 -21.23
C ASP A 326 14.93 -3.47 -22.07
N ASP A 327 14.79 -4.74 -22.47
CA ASP A 327 15.73 -5.46 -23.33
C ASP A 327 15.34 -5.40 -24.83
N GLY A 328 14.43 -4.47 -25.21
CA GLY A 328 13.95 -4.27 -26.57
C GLY A 328 14.99 -3.66 -27.51
N ALA A 329 14.54 -3.11 -28.65
CA ALA A 329 15.41 -2.58 -29.72
C ALA A 329 16.33 -1.42 -29.26
N GLU A 330 15.88 -0.65 -28.28
CA GLU A 330 16.66 0.41 -27.64
C GLU A 330 16.74 0.14 -26.14
N PRO A 331 17.71 -0.68 -25.70
CA PRO A 331 17.75 -1.09 -24.31
C PRO A 331 18.06 0.06 -23.36
N GLY A 332 17.48 0.01 -22.13
CA GLY A 332 17.69 1.06 -21.16
C GLY A 332 16.82 0.92 -19.91
N PHE A 333 16.94 1.88 -19.02
CA PHE A 333 16.13 1.91 -17.82
C PHE A 333 14.74 2.47 -18.11
N GLN A 334 13.74 1.90 -17.46
CA GLN A 334 12.40 2.45 -17.42
C GLN A 334 12.02 2.88 -16.01
N PHE A 335 11.25 3.95 -15.91
CA PHE A 335 10.67 4.41 -14.66
C PHE A 335 9.36 5.16 -14.89
N ARG A 336 8.60 5.32 -13.83
CA ARG A 336 7.35 6.09 -13.83
C ARG A 336 7.49 7.29 -12.91
N ILE A 337 6.89 8.40 -13.31
CA ILE A 337 6.64 9.54 -12.43
C ILE A 337 5.18 9.47 -12.01
N ARG A 338 4.95 9.35 -10.72
CA ARG A 338 3.66 9.48 -10.06
C ARG A 338 3.52 10.86 -9.49
N SER A 339 2.33 11.42 -9.53
CA SER A 339 2.03 12.77 -9.05
C SER A 339 0.67 12.78 -8.37
N LEU A 340 0.46 13.65 -7.38
CA LEU A 340 -0.83 13.83 -6.74
C LEU A 340 -1.86 14.55 -7.65
N ILE A 341 -1.38 15.32 -8.63
CA ILE A 341 -2.21 16.13 -9.53
C ILE A 341 -1.96 15.87 -11.02
N GLN A 342 -1.29 14.78 -11.37
CA GLN A 342 -1.05 14.46 -12.78
C GLN A 342 -1.09 12.94 -12.96
N PRO A 343 -1.76 12.43 -13.99
CA PRO A 343 -1.70 11.02 -14.33
C PRO A 343 -0.28 10.50 -14.45
N GLU A 344 -0.11 9.21 -14.23
CA GLU A 344 1.21 8.57 -14.26
C GLU A 344 1.84 8.73 -15.64
N ARG A 345 3.10 9.15 -15.69
CA ARG A 345 3.92 9.31 -16.89
C ARG A 345 5.05 8.28 -16.88
N ARG A 346 5.31 7.69 -18.02
CA ARG A 346 6.37 6.69 -18.21
C ARG A 346 7.53 7.27 -18.98
N TYR A 347 8.73 6.93 -18.52
CA TYR A 347 9.97 7.43 -19.06
C TYR A 347 10.93 6.28 -19.33
N LYS A 348 11.80 6.49 -20.33
CA LYS A 348 12.92 5.62 -20.64
C LYS A 348 14.21 6.43 -20.64
N ILE A 349 15.26 5.86 -20.08
CA ILE A 349 16.63 6.36 -20.19
C ILE A 349 17.37 5.44 -21.14
N VAL A 350 17.68 5.94 -22.33
CA VAL A 350 18.58 5.26 -23.27
C VAL A 350 20.01 5.42 -22.73
N VAL A 351 20.67 4.30 -22.46
CA VAL A 351 21.97 4.31 -21.75
C VAL A 351 23.04 5.08 -22.53
N SER A 352 23.03 5.00 -23.86
CA SER A 352 23.98 5.75 -24.73
C SER A 352 23.78 7.26 -24.66
N GLU A 353 22.58 7.75 -24.44
CA GLU A 353 22.24 9.17 -24.40
C GLU A 353 22.27 9.73 -22.97
N GLN A 354 21.99 8.89 -21.99
CA GLN A 354 21.90 9.25 -20.57
C GLN A 354 20.89 10.38 -20.28
N VAL A 355 19.80 10.40 -21.05
CA VAL A 355 18.69 11.35 -20.95
C VAL A 355 17.39 10.59 -20.80
N ALA A 356 16.48 11.14 -20.00
CA ALA A 356 15.14 10.59 -19.82
C ALA A 356 14.19 11.13 -20.88
N HIS A 357 13.55 10.24 -21.63
CA HIS A 357 12.50 10.56 -22.62
C HIS A 357 11.16 10.06 -22.12
N GLU A 358 10.13 10.89 -22.19
CA GLU A 358 8.75 10.45 -21.92
C GLU A 358 8.30 9.57 -23.09
N ILE A 359 7.81 8.37 -22.75
CA ILE A 359 7.38 7.39 -23.76
C ILE A 359 5.86 7.24 -23.79
N ASP A 360 5.18 7.54 -22.68
CA ASP A 360 3.73 7.40 -22.56
C ASP A 360 3.21 8.08 -21.28
N SER A 361 1.90 8.36 -21.25
CA SER A 361 1.21 8.87 -20.06
C SER A 361 -0.21 8.32 -19.97
N ASP A 362 -0.68 8.09 -18.75
CA ASP A 362 -2.09 7.74 -18.52
C ASP A 362 -2.99 8.94 -18.87
N SER A 363 -4.23 8.64 -19.28
CA SER A 363 -5.22 9.67 -19.57
C SER A 363 -5.81 10.29 -18.32
N ALA A 364 -6.05 11.58 -18.35
CA ALA A 364 -6.83 12.27 -17.32
C ALA A 364 -8.35 12.21 -17.63
N PRO A 365 -9.24 12.39 -16.64
CA PRO A 365 -10.66 12.60 -16.88
C PRO A 365 -10.92 13.76 -17.86
N GLY A 366 -11.96 13.67 -18.69
CA GLY A 366 -12.16 14.54 -19.86
C GLY A 366 -12.11 16.06 -19.63
N ASN A 367 -12.54 16.54 -18.46
CA ASN A 367 -12.52 17.97 -18.11
C ASN A 367 -11.41 18.35 -17.12
N TYR A 368 -10.50 17.44 -16.85
CA TYR A 368 -9.40 17.70 -15.91
C TYR A 368 -8.36 18.62 -16.52
N LEU A 369 -8.04 19.71 -15.81
CA LEU A 369 -6.98 20.65 -16.17
C LEU A 369 -5.99 20.74 -15.00
N ARG A 370 -4.84 20.08 -15.15
CA ARG A 370 -3.78 20.03 -14.13
C ARG A 370 -3.43 21.40 -13.56
N ASP A 371 -3.38 22.41 -14.41
CA ASP A 371 -2.99 23.77 -14.03
C ASP A 371 -3.98 24.49 -13.11
N GLN A 372 -5.17 23.95 -12.92
CA GLN A 372 -6.14 24.45 -11.92
C GLN A 372 -5.78 24.04 -10.50
N TYR A 373 -4.90 23.05 -10.30
CA TYR A 373 -4.57 22.52 -8.99
C TYR A 373 -3.13 22.86 -8.60
N ARG A 374 -2.86 22.82 -7.31
CA ARG A 374 -1.55 23.09 -6.73
C ARG A 374 -1.21 22.03 -5.69
N VAL A 375 0.08 21.68 -5.63
CA VAL A 375 0.65 20.88 -4.56
C VAL A 375 1.70 21.71 -3.87
N GLU A 376 1.64 21.76 -2.54
CA GLU A 376 2.63 22.43 -1.69
C GLU A 376 3.09 21.50 -0.58
N GLU A 377 4.33 21.67 -0.16
CA GLU A 377 4.90 20.97 0.99
C GLU A 377 5.27 21.99 2.04
N HIS A 378 4.75 21.78 3.25
CA HIS A 378 5.06 22.59 4.40
C HIS A 378 5.78 21.75 5.44
N TRP A 379 6.67 22.37 6.20
CA TRP A 379 7.39 21.77 7.31
C TRP A 379 6.98 22.53 8.56
N LEU A 380 6.32 21.86 9.47
CA LEU A 380 5.65 22.48 10.61
C LEU A 380 6.20 21.88 11.91
N SER A 381 6.56 22.75 12.86
CA SER A 381 7.15 22.32 14.12
C SER A 381 6.10 21.67 15.03
N ALA A 382 6.33 20.42 15.39
CA ALA A 382 5.62 19.73 16.47
C ALA A 382 6.00 20.32 17.83
N ARG A 383 5.26 19.96 18.87
CA ARG A 383 5.45 20.43 20.26
C ARG A 383 6.83 20.16 20.84
N ASP A 384 7.52 19.14 20.35
CA ASP A 384 8.90 18.76 20.73
C ASP A 384 9.97 19.42 19.85
N GLY A 385 9.57 20.29 18.91
CA GLY A 385 10.45 21.02 18.00
C GLY A 385 10.86 20.26 16.74
N VAL A 386 10.38 19.03 16.55
CA VAL A 386 10.63 18.26 15.32
C VAL A 386 9.81 18.84 14.17
N GLU A 387 10.43 19.01 13.00
CA GLU A 387 9.77 19.48 11.79
C GLU A 387 9.03 18.33 11.10
N VAL A 388 7.71 18.35 11.11
CA VAL A 388 6.84 17.35 10.49
C VAL A 388 6.35 17.84 9.12
N PRO A 389 6.61 17.11 8.04
CA PRO A 389 6.15 17.53 6.73
C PRO A 389 4.68 17.21 6.49
N VAL A 390 4.04 18.10 5.71
CA VAL A 390 2.70 17.89 5.18
C VAL A 390 2.65 18.26 3.70
N THR A 391 2.04 17.42 2.88
CA THR A 391 1.79 17.70 1.46
C THR A 391 0.34 18.08 1.27
N LEU A 392 0.08 19.28 0.77
CA LEU A 392 -1.25 19.84 0.55
C LEU A 392 -1.60 19.83 -0.94
N ILE A 393 -2.86 19.53 -1.25
CA ILE A 393 -3.44 19.57 -2.59
C ILE A 393 -4.67 20.45 -2.54
N TYR A 394 -4.78 21.44 -3.44
CA TYR A 394 -5.94 22.30 -3.51
C TYR A 394 -6.12 22.95 -4.89
N LYS A 395 -7.33 23.49 -5.14
CA LYS A 395 -7.62 24.23 -6.36
C LYS A 395 -7.12 25.67 -6.23
N LYS A 396 -6.39 26.17 -7.23
CA LYS A 396 -5.81 27.54 -7.26
C LYS A 396 -6.89 28.61 -7.14
N GLY A 397 -6.48 29.80 -6.67
CA GLY A 397 -7.35 30.98 -6.54
C GLY A 397 -8.26 30.97 -5.32
N ALA A 398 -8.06 30.03 -4.39
CA ALA A 398 -8.80 29.95 -3.14
C ALA A 398 -8.11 30.75 -2.02
N ASP A 399 -8.90 31.41 -1.18
CA ASP A 399 -8.46 31.85 0.15
C ASP A 399 -8.46 30.63 1.07
N LEU A 400 -7.27 30.13 1.40
CA LEU A 400 -7.10 28.87 2.14
C LEU A 400 -7.65 28.96 3.57
N ALA A 401 -7.65 30.14 4.19
CA ALA A 401 -8.14 30.33 5.55
C ALA A 401 -9.67 30.12 5.71
N SER A 402 -10.41 30.22 4.61
CA SER A 402 -11.86 29.99 4.58
C SER A 402 -12.26 28.58 4.13
N ARG A 403 -11.31 27.69 3.83
CA ARG A 403 -11.59 26.38 3.19
C ARG A 403 -11.67 25.24 4.19
N PRO A 404 -12.49 24.23 3.91
CA PRO A 404 -12.46 22.99 4.64
C PRO A 404 -11.12 22.28 4.42
N LEU A 405 -10.54 21.74 5.51
CA LEU A 405 -9.29 21.00 5.51
C LEU A 405 -9.56 19.53 5.82
N TYR A 406 -9.13 18.63 4.94
CA TYR A 406 -9.27 17.18 5.11
C TYR A 406 -7.91 16.50 5.13
N LEU A 407 -7.46 16.09 6.31
CA LEU A 407 -6.14 15.54 6.57
C LEU A 407 -6.16 14.00 6.62
N THR A 408 -5.09 13.38 6.17
CA THR A 408 -4.86 11.93 6.28
C THR A 408 -3.46 11.64 6.76
N ALA A 409 -3.32 10.56 7.55
CA ALA A 409 -2.03 9.99 7.95
C ALA A 409 -2.14 8.45 8.07
N TYR A 410 -0.97 7.79 8.15
CA TYR A 410 -0.88 6.36 8.45
C TYR A 410 -0.03 6.11 9.71
N GLY A 411 1.24 6.45 9.67
CA GLY A 411 2.13 6.59 10.84
C GLY A 411 2.55 5.29 11.51
N ALA A 412 2.67 4.19 10.78
CA ALA A 412 3.13 2.91 11.33
C ALA A 412 3.91 2.10 10.29
N TYR A 413 4.67 1.10 10.78
CA TYR A 413 5.40 0.10 9.98
C TYR A 413 6.41 0.67 8.98
N GLY A 414 6.79 1.93 9.12
CA GLY A 414 7.64 2.60 8.12
C GLY A 414 6.97 2.74 6.75
N VAL A 415 5.64 2.73 6.69
CA VAL A 415 4.88 2.85 5.44
C VAL A 415 4.60 4.32 5.13
N SER A 416 4.94 4.74 3.91
CA SER A 416 4.53 6.04 3.36
C SER A 416 3.22 5.92 2.60
N LEU A 417 2.33 6.91 2.76
CA LEU A 417 1.13 6.98 1.94
C LEU A 417 1.50 7.18 0.46
N PRO A 418 0.82 6.50 -0.47
CA PRO A 418 1.21 6.52 -1.87
C PRO A 418 0.99 7.89 -2.51
N ILE A 419 2.02 8.39 -3.21
CA ILE A 419 1.92 9.53 -4.11
C ILE A 419 1.41 9.00 -5.45
N ALA A 420 0.15 9.31 -5.78
CA ALA A 420 -0.47 8.92 -7.04
C ALA A 420 -1.64 9.85 -7.38
N PHE A 421 -1.88 10.04 -8.67
CA PHE A 421 -3.07 10.71 -9.17
C PHE A 421 -4.31 9.86 -8.89
N ASP A 422 -5.21 10.42 -8.13
CA ASP A 422 -6.49 9.80 -7.83
C ASP A 422 -7.61 10.76 -8.22
N PRO A 423 -8.26 10.52 -9.37
CA PRO A 423 -9.32 11.39 -9.86
C PRO A 423 -10.55 11.41 -8.95
N THR A 424 -10.69 10.45 -8.05
CA THR A 424 -11.80 10.44 -7.09
C THR A 424 -11.69 11.53 -6.03
N ARG A 425 -10.53 12.20 -5.90
CA ARG A 425 -10.36 13.40 -5.06
C ARG A 425 -10.97 14.67 -5.67
N LEU A 426 -11.20 14.67 -6.98
CA LEU A 426 -11.67 15.86 -7.70
C LEU A 426 -13.03 16.40 -7.20
N PRO A 427 -14.01 15.59 -6.81
CA PRO A 427 -15.25 16.10 -6.22
C PRO A 427 -15.03 17.00 -5.00
N LEU A 428 -14.14 16.62 -4.08
CA LEU A 428 -13.80 17.44 -2.90
C LEU A 428 -12.97 18.68 -3.29
N LEU A 429 -11.94 18.51 -4.13
CA LEU A 429 -11.10 19.62 -4.60
C LEU A 429 -11.93 20.69 -5.34
N ASN A 430 -12.92 20.29 -6.14
CA ASN A 430 -13.80 21.20 -6.85
C ASN A 430 -14.78 21.91 -5.93
N ARG A 431 -15.14 21.32 -4.79
CA ARG A 431 -15.89 21.96 -3.69
C ARG A 431 -15.02 22.85 -2.79
N GLY A 432 -13.73 22.99 -3.14
CA GLY A 432 -12.79 23.89 -2.49
C GLY A 432 -12.10 23.32 -1.25
N PHE A 433 -12.15 22.02 -1.04
CA PHE A 433 -11.36 21.39 0.02
C PHE A 433 -9.87 21.57 -0.22
N VAL A 434 -9.13 21.72 0.89
CA VAL A 434 -7.69 21.49 0.96
C VAL A 434 -7.51 20.08 1.48
N LEU A 435 -6.86 19.21 0.68
CA LEU A 435 -6.53 17.85 1.09
C LEU A 435 -5.09 17.81 1.55
N GLY A 436 -4.81 17.16 2.67
CA GLY A 436 -3.46 17.10 3.24
C GLY A 436 -3.03 15.68 3.59
N ILE A 437 -1.81 15.30 3.21
CA ILE A 437 -1.12 14.09 3.66
C ILE A 437 -0.11 14.53 4.71
N VAL A 438 -0.33 14.15 5.96
CA VAL A 438 0.61 14.44 7.06
C VAL A 438 1.59 13.28 7.18
N HIS A 439 2.86 13.57 6.99
CA HIS A 439 3.94 12.58 7.01
C HIS A 439 4.47 12.41 8.43
N VAL A 440 3.62 11.90 9.33
CA VAL A 440 3.91 11.75 10.75
C VAL A 440 5.03 10.75 11.02
N ARG A 441 5.74 10.89 12.15
CA ARG A 441 6.67 9.86 12.64
C ARG A 441 5.98 8.50 12.76
N GLY A 442 6.73 7.43 12.60
CA GLY A 442 6.21 6.07 12.46
C GLY A 442 5.97 5.64 11.01
N GLY A 443 5.81 6.60 10.07
CA GLY A 443 5.84 6.37 8.62
C GLY A 443 7.26 6.23 8.07
N GLY A 444 7.38 5.93 6.77
CA GLY A 444 8.65 5.73 6.06
C GLY A 444 9.14 6.94 5.26
N ASP A 445 8.45 8.07 5.34
CA ASP A 445 8.64 9.19 4.42
C ASP A 445 10.05 9.80 4.49
N LEU A 446 10.67 9.78 5.68
CA LEU A 446 12.03 10.27 5.93
C LEU A 446 13.01 9.15 6.34
N GLY A 447 12.69 7.88 6.03
CA GLY A 447 13.56 6.74 6.27
C GLY A 447 13.38 6.07 7.63
N ASP A 448 14.28 5.11 7.95
CA ASP A 448 14.15 4.24 9.14
C ASP A 448 14.18 5.01 10.46
N ALA A 449 14.99 6.07 10.57
CA ALA A 449 15.04 6.90 11.78
C ALA A 449 13.69 7.60 12.06
N TRP A 450 12.97 8.00 11.01
CA TRP A 450 11.63 8.57 11.11
C TRP A 450 10.60 7.54 11.59
N HIS A 451 10.68 6.32 11.05
CA HIS A 451 9.88 5.20 11.51
C HIS A 451 10.13 4.90 12.99
N PHE A 452 11.40 4.74 13.39
CA PHE A 452 11.75 4.38 14.76
C PHE A 452 11.37 5.46 15.79
N SER A 453 11.32 6.72 15.39
CA SER A 453 10.89 7.81 16.26
C SER A 453 9.37 7.91 16.48
N GLY A 454 8.57 7.07 15.82
CA GLY A 454 7.11 6.99 15.97
C GLY A 454 6.58 5.58 16.18
N ARG A 455 7.38 4.64 16.69
CA ARG A 455 6.94 3.27 17.02
C ARG A 455 7.26 2.88 18.44
N HIS A 456 6.68 1.77 18.91
CA HIS A 456 6.87 1.20 20.24
C HIS A 456 6.65 2.30 21.29
N LEU A 457 7.53 2.48 22.27
CA LEU A 457 7.44 3.48 23.33
C LEU A 457 7.53 4.95 22.83
N ASN A 458 7.68 5.17 21.52
CA ASN A 458 7.64 6.49 20.89
C ASN A 458 6.35 6.73 20.09
N LYS A 459 5.36 5.84 20.18
CA LYS A 459 4.15 5.86 19.35
C LYS A 459 3.32 7.14 19.50
N GLU A 460 3.30 7.75 20.67
CA GLU A 460 2.63 9.04 20.91
C GLU A 460 3.14 10.16 20.01
N ASN A 461 4.39 10.10 19.56
CA ASN A 461 4.91 11.10 18.61
C ASN A 461 4.10 11.12 17.31
N THR A 462 3.63 9.95 16.84
CA THR A 462 2.76 9.85 15.66
C THR A 462 1.48 10.66 15.83
N PHE A 463 0.83 10.52 16.97
CA PHE A 463 -0.46 11.18 17.27
C PHE A 463 -0.27 12.67 17.51
N ASN A 464 0.76 13.02 18.26
CA ASN A 464 1.14 14.41 18.54
C ASN A 464 1.47 15.17 17.26
N ASP A 465 2.26 14.57 16.35
CA ASP A 465 2.59 15.16 15.05
C ASP A 465 1.34 15.52 14.26
N PHE A 466 0.35 14.62 14.23
CA PHE A 466 -0.88 14.83 13.46
C PHE A 466 -1.70 16.00 14.02
N VAL A 467 -1.87 16.06 15.34
CA VAL A 467 -2.60 17.14 16.03
C VAL A 467 -1.87 18.47 15.88
N ASP A 468 -0.55 18.47 16.08
CA ASP A 468 0.26 19.68 16.01
C ASP A 468 0.28 20.26 14.60
N VAL A 469 0.45 19.42 13.57
CA VAL A 469 0.37 19.86 12.17
C VAL A 469 -0.99 20.45 11.84
N ALA A 470 -2.09 19.83 12.28
CA ALA A 470 -3.43 20.38 12.06
C ALA A 470 -3.61 21.77 12.69
N ASN A 471 -3.14 21.96 13.94
CA ASN A 471 -3.17 23.25 14.60
C ASN A 471 -2.30 24.28 13.87
N ARG A 472 -1.05 23.93 13.50
CA ARG A 472 -0.12 24.84 12.80
C ARG A 472 -0.63 25.26 11.42
N LEU A 473 -1.31 24.38 10.71
CA LEU A 473 -1.94 24.73 9.43
C LEU A 473 -2.99 25.82 9.62
N VAL A 474 -3.89 25.65 10.60
CA VAL A 474 -4.92 26.64 10.92
C VAL A 474 -4.29 27.96 11.37
N GLU A 475 -3.30 27.92 12.27
CA GLU A 475 -2.55 29.10 12.71
C GLU A 475 -1.88 29.85 11.55
N SER A 476 -1.44 29.11 10.52
CA SER A 476 -0.82 29.66 9.31
C SER A 476 -1.83 30.17 8.28
N GLY A 477 -3.14 30.12 8.57
CA GLY A 477 -4.19 30.52 7.64
C GLY A 477 -4.48 29.47 6.56
N ILE A 478 -4.25 28.19 6.85
CA ILE A 478 -4.58 27.07 5.96
C ILE A 478 -5.65 26.21 6.64
N GLY A 479 -6.86 26.23 6.11
CA GLY A 479 -8.02 25.58 6.69
C GLY A 479 -8.78 26.46 7.69
N HIS A 480 -10.11 26.36 7.64
CA HIS A 480 -10.98 27.08 8.57
C HIS A 480 -11.09 26.31 9.91
N PRO A 481 -10.88 26.96 11.08
CA PRO A 481 -10.86 26.26 12.39
C PRO A 481 -12.10 25.42 12.71
N GLY A 482 -13.27 25.78 12.16
CA GLY A 482 -14.52 25.04 12.36
C GLY A 482 -14.84 24.01 11.25
N MET A 483 -13.93 23.77 10.29
CA MET A 483 -14.15 22.92 9.13
C MET A 483 -12.97 21.95 8.90
N LEU A 484 -12.46 21.34 9.99
CA LEU A 484 -11.43 20.31 9.91
C LEU A 484 -12.09 18.94 9.92
N ALA A 485 -11.65 18.10 8.99
CA ALA A 485 -11.95 16.67 8.94
C ALA A 485 -10.66 15.87 8.84
N ALA A 486 -10.69 14.63 9.31
CA ALA A 486 -9.53 13.74 9.21
C ALA A 486 -9.96 12.31 8.83
N ARG A 487 -9.05 11.58 8.15
CA ARG A 487 -9.21 10.19 7.75
C ARG A 487 -7.96 9.37 8.08
N GLY A 488 -8.18 8.14 8.50
CA GLY A 488 -7.12 7.15 8.66
C GLY A 488 -7.65 5.73 8.43
N ALA A 489 -6.82 4.87 7.86
CA ALA A 489 -7.18 3.48 7.60
C ALA A 489 -6.24 2.52 8.33
N SER A 490 -6.77 1.37 8.79
CA SER A 490 -5.95 0.36 9.48
C SER A 490 -5.20 0.97 10.68
N ALA A 491 -3.87 0.89 10.72
CA ALA A 491 -3.04 1.61 11.71
C ALA A 491 -3.24 3.13 11.72
N GLY A 492 -3.57 3.75 10.56
CA GLY A 492 -4.01 5.15 10.52
C GLY A 492 -5.35 5.38 11.23
N GLY A 493 -6.18 4.35 11.36
CA GLY A 493 -7.38 4.36 12.19
C GLY A 493 -7.08 4.53 13.68
N THR A 494 -5.93 4.01 14.17
CA THR A 494 -5.44 4.29 15.53
C THR A 494 -5.18 5.77 15.73
N VAL A 495 -4.56 6.44 14.73
CA VAL A 495 -4.36 7.91 14.77
C VAL A 495 -5.71 8.63 14.96
N ILE A 496 -6.70 8.25 14.14
CA ILE A 496 -8.05 8.83 14.21
C ILE A 496 -8.72 8.56 15.57
N GLY A 497 -8.56 7.34 16.09
CA GLY A 497 -9.10 6.96 17.39
C GLY A 497 -8.49 7.73 18.56
N VAL A 498 -7.18 7.92 18.55
CA VAL A 498 -6.49 8.75 19.56
C VAL A 498 -6.94 10.21 19.45
N VAL A 499 -6.99 10.76 18.24
CA VAL A 499 -7.45 12.13 17.99
C VAL A 499 -8.90 12.34 18.48
N ALA A 500 -9.79 11.34 18.28
CA ALA A 500 -11.16 11.40 18.80
C ALA A 500 -11.21 11.52 20.32
N ASN A 501 -10.27 10.88 21.04
CA ASN A 501 -10.19 10.93 22.49
C ASN A 501 -9.49 12.19 23.01
N GLU A 502 -8.35 12.59 22.40
CA GLU A 502 -7.44 13.59 22.94
C GLU A 502 -7.69 15.02 22.40
N ALA A 503 -8.22 15.11 21.18
CA ALA A 503 -8.46 16.39 20.51
C ALA A 503 -9.87 16.48 19.89
N PRO A 504 -10.96 16.13 20.63
CA PRO A 504 -12.31 16.02 20.07
C PRO A 504 -12.86 17.35 19.52
N ALA A 505 -12.38 18.48 20.02
CA ALA A 505 -12.80 19.81 19.58
C ALA A 505 -12.06 20.31 18.33
N LEU A 506 -10.93 19.70 17.97
CA LEU A 506 -10.11 20.15 16.84
C LEU A 506 -10.75 19.76 15.50
N PHE A 507 -11.24 18.53 15.39
CA PHE A 507 -11.85 18.03 14.17
C PHE A 507 -13.36 17.92 14.34
N LYS A 508 -14.09 18.40 13.35
CA LYS A 508 -15.55 18.29 13.32
C LYS A 508 -16.03 16.94 12.80
N VAL A 509 -15.24 16.31 11.92
CA VAL A 509 -15.54 15.02 11.30
C VAL A 509 -14.31 14.15 11.29
N LEU A 510 -14.48 12.90 11.69
CA LEU A 510 -13.47 11.85 11.65
C LEU A 510 -13.97 10.66 10.84
N VAL A 511 -13.12 10.10 9.99
CA VAL A 511 -13.39 8.88 9.23
C VAL A 511 -12.32 7.83 9.56
N ALA A 512 -12.75 6.68 10.05
CA ALA A 512 -11.88 5.56 10.41
C ALA A 512 -12.24 4.34 9.54
N ASP A 513 -11.34 3.97 8.63
CA ASP A 513 -11.54 2.88 7.68
C ASP A 513 -10.78 1.63 8.16
N VAL A 514 -11.50 0.50 8.35
CA VAL A 514 -10.98 -0.75 8.91
C VAL A 514 -10.00 -0.53 10.08
N PRO A 515 -10.41 0.26 11.11
CA PRO A 515 -9.48 0.86 12.05
C PRO A 515 -8.96 -0.11 13.11
N PHE A 516 -7.65 -0.06 13.37
CA PHE A 516 -7.01 -0.75 14.48
C PHE A 516 -7.14 0.08 15.76
N VAL A 517 -8.21 -0.12 16.52
CA VAL A 517 -8.60 0.76 17.65
C VAL A 517 -8.65 0.07 19.01
N ASP A 518 -8.57 -1.25 19.08
CA ASP A 518 -8.46 -2.01 20.31
C ASP A 518 -7.07 -2.64 20.46
N VAL A 519 -6.05 -1.80 20.32
CA VAL A 519 -4.63 -2.18 20.20
C VAL A 519 -4.20 -3.14 21.31
N LEU A 520 -4.49 -2.80 22.56
CA LEU A 520 -4.06 -3.61 23.71
C LEU A 520 -4.72 -5.01 23.69
N THR A 521 -6.04 -5.10 23.48
CA THR A 521 -6.74 -6.39 23.55
C THR A 521 -6.35 -7.29 22.36
N THR A 522 -6.18 -6.71 21.19
CA THR A 522 -5.78 -7.45 19.99
C THR A 522 -4.36 -8.02 20.13
N LEU A 523 -3.41 -7.24 20.66
CA LEU A 523 -2.05 -7.73 20.91
C LEU A 523 -1.95 -8.77 22.04
N LEU A 524 -2.96 -8.88 22.91
CA LEU A 524 -3.05 -9.94 23.92
C LEU A 524 -3.56 -11.27 23.37
N ASP A 525 -4.04 -11.31 22.14
CA ASP A 525 -4.54 -12.54 21.50
C ASP A 525 -3.46 -13.14 20.58
N PRO A 526 -2.70 -14.16 21.04
CA PRO A 526 -1.65 -14.78 20.24
C PRO A 526 -2.17 -15.65 19.09
N THR A 527 -3.50 -15.85 19.01
CA THR A 527 -4.11 -16.65 17.93
C THR A 527 -4.34 -15.85 16.65
N LEU A 528 -4.21 -14.52 16.72
CA LEU A 528 -4.34 -13.65 15.56
C LEU A 528 -3.06 -13.66 14.70
N PRO A 529 -3.20 -13.66 13.37
CA PRO A 529 -2.07 -13.94 12.46
C PRO A 529 -0.97 -12.87 12.46
N LEU A 530 -1.26 -11.66 12.91
CA LEU A 530 -0.29 -10.55 12.88
C LEU A 530 0.31 -10.23 14.25
N THR A 531 -0.18 -10.82 15.35
CA THR A 531 0.20 -10.43 16.72
C THR A 531 1.71 -10.42 16.93
N GLU A 532 2.43 -11.48 16.52
CA GLU A 532 3.88 -11.57 16.70
C GLU A 532 4.66 -10.50 15.91
N SER A 533 4.20 -10.15 14.71
CA SER A 533 4.81 -9.07 13.94
C SER A 533 4.42 -7.69 14.49
N ASP A 534 3.20 -7.54 14.99
CA ASP A 534 2.68 -6.28 15.50
C ASP A 534 3.31 -5.90 16.84
N ILE A 535 3.67 -6.86 17.68
CA ILE A 535 4.46 -6.64 18.90
C ILE A 535 5.75 -5.86 18.60
N LEU A 536 6.39 -6.10 17.46
CA LEU A 536 7.60 -5.38 17.05
C LEU A 536 7.33 -3.90 16.71
N GLU A 537 6.14 -3.56 16.28
CA GLU A 537 5.74 -2.18 15.95
C GLU A 537 5.14 -1.44 17.15
N TRP A 538 4.26 -2.09 17.91
CA TRP A 538 3.43 -1.44 18.91
C TRP A 538 3.94 -1.63 20.33
N GLY A 539 4.60 -2.75 20.64
CA GLY A 539 5.07 -3.15 21.96
C GLY A 539 4.47 -4.48 22.40
N ASN A 540 5.13 -5.14 23.35
CA ASN A 540 4.72 -6.45 23.86
C ASN A 540 3.85 -6.30 25.11
N PRO A 541 2.53 -6.63 25.07
CA PRO A 541 1.65 -6.50 26.24
C PRO A 541 2.01 -7.44 27.40
N ASP A 542 2.82 -8.48 27.19
CA ASP A 542 3.35 -9.32 28.26
C ASP A 542 4.43 -8.60 29.10
N VAL A 543 4.99 -7.50 28.57
CA VAL A 543 5.92 -6.63 29.31
C VAL A 543 5.11 -5.54 30.02
N PRO A 544 5.15 -5.45 31.38
CA PRO A 544 4.29 -4.51 32.12
C PRO A 544 4.42 -3.04 31.74
N ALA A 545 5.60 -2.60 31.28
CA ALA A 545 5.84 -1.23 30.83
C ALA A 545 5.12 -0.97 29.50
N ASP A 546 5.24 -1.90 28.55
CA ASP A 546 4.60 -1.82 27.23
C ASP A 546 3.08 -1.92 27.37
N ALA A 547 2.58 -2.86 28.19
CA ALA A 547 1.15 -3.00 28.46
C ALA A 547 0.51 -1.71 28.99
N ARG A 548 1.20 -1.03 29.92
CA ARG A 548 0.75 0.27 30.44
C ARG A 548 0.73 1.32 29.34
N TYR A 549 1.80 1.43 28.56
CA TYR A 549 1.90 2.39 27.49
C TYR A 549 0.85 2.14 26.39
N LEU A 550 0.64 0.88 26.00
CA LEU A 550 -0.43 0.48 25.09
C LEU A 550 -1.83 0.88 25.62
N PHE A 551 -2.09 0.66 26.90
CA PHE A 551 -3.35 1.06 27.54
C PHE A 551 -3.55 2.57 27.49
N GLU A 552 -2.50 3.37 27.72
CA GLU A 552 -2.58 4.83 27.82
C GLU A 552 -3.02 5.50 26.50
N TYR A 553 -2.72 4.92 25.33
CA TYR A 553 -3.16 5.48 24.05
C TYR A 553 -4.19 4.64 23.28
N SER A 554 -4.41 3.37 23.62
CA SER A 554 -5.32 2.49 22.87
C SER A 554 -6.71 3.10 22.78
N PRO A 555 -7.21 3.41 21.56
CA PRO A 555 -8.41 4.23 21.40
C PRO A 555 -9.65 3.67 22.13
N TYR A 556 -9.88 2.37 22.04
CA TYR A 556 -11.03 1.73 22.69
C TYR A 556 -10.97 1.84 24.23
N GLN A 557 -9.80 1.63 24.84
CA GLN A 557 -9.64 1.71 26.30
C GLN A 557 -9.84 3.14 26.80
N GLN A 558 -9.39 4.13 26.02
CA GLN A 558 -9.41 5.55 26.42
C GLN A 558 -10.71 6.31 26.09
N VAL A 559 -11.75 5.62 25.59
CA VAL A 559 -13.05 6.26 25.43
C VAL A 559 -13.61 6.68 26.79
N ARG A 560 -13.89 7.98 26.92
CA ARG A 560 -14.37 8.64 28.13
C ARG A 560 -15.63 9.49 27.86
N GLU A 561 -16.28 9.96 28.91
CA GLU A 561 -17.43 10.87 28.80
C GLU A 561 -16.98 12.24 28.31
N GLN A 562 -17.35 12.60 27.06
CA GLN A 562 -17.04 13.88 26.42
C GLN A 562 -17.87 14.09 25.14
N ALA A 563 -17.86 15.31 24.60
CA ALA A 563 -18.48 15.61 23.31
C ALA A 563 -17.57 15.12 22.16
N TYR A 564 -17.89 13.96 21.58
CA TYR A 564 -17.18 13.44 20.41
C TYR A 564 -17.61 14.16 19.12
N PRO A 565 -16.72 14.29 18.11
CA PRO A 565 -17.08 14.78 16.80
C PRO A 565 -18.00 13.82 16.03
N HIS A 566 -18.39 14.19 14.81
CA HIS A 566 -18.99 13.22 13.89
C HIS A 566 -17.95 12.15 13.54
N VAL A 567 -18.32 10.88 13.65
CA VAL A 567 -17.43 9.73 13.39
C VAL A 567 -18.12 8.78 12.41
N LEU A 568 -17.48 8.52 11.27
CA LEU A 568 -17.84 7.42 10.37
C LEU A 568 -16.78 6.33 10.48
N VAL A 569 -17.21 5.15 10.86
CA VAL A 569 -16.39 3.94 10.81
C VAL A 569 -16.80 3.12 9.61
N GLN A 570 -15.84 2.68 8.82
CA GLN A 570 -16.05 1.76 7.71
C GLN A 570 -15.40 0.43 8.05
N ALA A 571 -16.14 -0.66 8.01
CA ALA A 571 -15.69 -1.97 8.46
C ALA A 571 -16.00 -3.04 7.42
N SER A 572 -15.19 -4.10 7.38
CA SER A 572 -15.32 -5.21 6.43
C SER A 572 -15.51 -6.52 7.20
N ARG A 573 -16.50 -7.33 6.82
CA ARG A 573 -16.84 -8.57 7.52
C ARG A 573 -15.72 -9.62 7.46
N ASN A 574 -15.07 -9.74 6.29
CA ASN A 574 -14.03 -10.75 6.04
C ASN A 574 -12.62 -10.20 6.28
N ASP A 575 -12.49 -9.15 7.10
CA ASP A 575 -11.19 -8.58 7.42
C ASP A 575 -10.39 -9.53 8.32
N GLY A 576 -9.40 -10.21 7.73
CA GLY A 576 -8.51 -11.14 8.42
C GLY A 576 -7.30 -10.48 9.09
N ARG A 577 -7.16 -9.14 9.01
CA ARG A 577 -6.06 -8.39 9.65
C ARG A 577 -6.52 -7.62 10.87
N VAL A 578 -7.60 -6.85 10.72
CA VAL A 578 -8.21 -6.08 11.79
C VAL A 578 -9.67 -6.49 11.87
N GLY A 579 -10.01 -7.28 12.88
CA GLY A 579 -11.35 -7.83 13.02
C GLY A 579 -12.43 -6.74 13.11
N MET A 580 -13.51 -6.88 12.35
CA MET A 580 -14.65 -5.94 12.33
C MET A 580 -15.16 -5.61 13.74
N HIS A 581 -15.00 -6.52 14.69
CA HIS A 581 -15.41 -6.33 16.08
C HIS A 581 -14.73 -5.14 16.78
N GLU A 582 -13.52 -4.77 16.38
CA GLU A 582 -12.83 -3.59 16.92
C GLU A 582 -13.61 -2.32 16.60
N ALA A 583 -13.96 -2.14 15.33
CA ALA A 583 -14.78 -1.04 14.85
C ALA A 583 -16.12 -0.96 15.57
N LEU A 584 -16.83 -2.09 15.68
CA LEU A 584 -18.16 -2.17 16.30
C LEU A 584 -18.12 -1.84 17.80
N LYS A 585 -17.19 -2.42 18.55
CA LYS A 585 -17.02 -2.15 19.98
C LYS A 585 -16.67 -0.67 20.23
N TRP A 586 -15.75 -0.14 19.44
CA TRP A 586 -15.29 1.23 19.60
C TRP A 586 -16.41 2.24 19.39
N ILE A 587 -17.16 2.13 18.30
CA ILE A 587 -18.24 3.07 18.00
C ILE A 587 -19.40 2.95 19.00
N ALA A 588 -19.73 1.73 19.46
CA ALA A 588 -20.74 1.52 20.50
C ALA A 588 -20.37 2.24 21.80
N LYS A 589 -19.09 2.12 22.22
CA LYS A 589 -18.57 2.78 23.42
C LYS A 589 -18.53 4.30 23.28
N ILE A 590 -18.17 4.83 22.10
CA ILE A 590 -18.22 6.27 21.81
C ILE A 590 -19.67 6.78 21.96
N ARG A 591 -20.66 6.11 21.37
CA ARG A 591 -22.07 6.52 21.49
C ARG A 591 -22.55 6.52 22.93
N GLU A 592 -22.19 5.48 23.71
CA GLU A 592 -22.55 5.42 25.13
C GLU A 592 -21.98 6.59 25.94
N ARG A 593 -20.77 7.04 25.60
CA ARG A 593 -20.02 8.05 26.35
C ARG A 593 -20.10 9.45 25.76
N SER A 594 -20.68 9.60 24.58
CA SER A 594 -20.78 10.91 23.92
C SER A 594 -21.82 11.80 24.58
N THR A 595 -21.41 12.97 25.02
CA THR A 595 -22.30 14.01 25.60
C THR A 595 -22.80 15.00 24.55
N GLY A 596 -22.32 14.91 23.30
CA GLY A 596 -22.69 15.78 22.18
C GLY A 596 -23.78 15.19 21.28
N GLY A 597 -24.30 15.99 20.34
CA GLY A 597 -25.30 15.59 19.35
C GLY A 597 -24.71 15.20 17.99
N ALA A 598 -23.40 14.92 17.90
CA ALA A 598 -22.77 14.52 16.65
C ALA A 598 -23.12 13.06 16.29
N LEU A 599 -23.17 12.76 14.98
CA LEU A 599 -23.46 11.43 14.48
C LEU A 599 -22.25 10.50 14.58
N GLN A 600 -22.46 9.28 15.05
CA GLN A 600 -21.48 8.20 15.05
C GLN A 600 -22.07 7.02 14.29
N LEU A 601 -21.55 6.73 13.10
CA LEU A 601 -22.09 5.75 12.17
C LEU A 601 -21.07 4.65 11.85
N VAL A 602 -21.58 3.46 11.52
CA VAL A 602 -20.78 2.35 10.99
C VAL A 602 -21.33 1.95 9.63
N ASP A 603 -20.47 1.92 8.60
CA ASP A 603 -20.75 1.34 7.29
C ASP A 603 -20.07 -0.03 7.22
N ILE A 604 -20.87 -1.10 7.10
CA ILE A 604 -20.39 -2.48 7.12
C ILE A 604 -20.47 -3.06 5.71
N GLU A 605 -19.33 -3.51 5.20
CA GLU A 605 -19.23 -4.23 3.93
C GLU A 605 -19.21 -5.74 4.18
N ASP A 606 -20.28 -6.44 3.74
CA ASP A 606 -20.46 -7.87 4.04
C ASP A 606 -19.54 -8.81 3.23
N HIS A 607 -19.08 -8.37 2.05
CA HIS A 607 -18.33 -9.21 1.09
C HIS A 607 -16.92 -8.67 0.79
N SER A 608 -16.30 -7.97 1.73
CA SER A 608 -14.96 -7.40 1.55
C SER A 608 -14.02 -7.75 2.69
N GLY A 609 -12.72 -7.76 2.38
CA GLY A 609 -11.64 -7.92 3.36
C GLY A 609 -10.98 -6.58 3.70
N HIS A 610 -9.77 -6.67 4.27
CA HIS A 610 -9.02 -5.50 4.76
C HIS A 610 -8.75 -4.43 3.69
N LEU A 611 -8.57 -4.83 2.43
CA LEU A 611 -8.31 -3.91 1.32
C LEU A 611 -9.59 -3.34 0.68
N GLY A 612 -10.75 -3.60 1.29
CA GLY A 612 -12.06 -3.17 0.82
C GLY A 612 -12.63 -4.04 -0.30
N ALA A 613 -13.75 -3.63 -0.85
CA ALA A 613 -14.44 -4.35 -1.91
C ALA A 613 -13.59 -4.46 -3.19
N SER A 614 -13.68 -5.59 -3.86
CA SER A 614 -13.07 -5.78 -5.19
C SER A 614 -13.86 -5.08 -6.29
N ASP A 615 -15.16 -4.98 -6.13
CA ASP A 615 -16.09 -4.33 -7.05
C ASP A 615 -15.94 -2.81 -7.04
N GLN A 616 -15.83 -2.21 -8.23
CA GLN A 616 -15.66 -0.76 -8.37
C GLN A 616 -16.88 0.03 -7.91
N TYR A 617 -18.09 -0.50 -8.08
CA TYR A 617 -19.31 0.16 -7.64
C TYR A 617 -19.37 0.25 -6.12
N LEU A 618 -19.06 -0.83 -5.40
CA LEU A 618 -19.03 -0.86 -3.94
C LEU A 618 -17.96 0.10 -3.38
N ARG A 619 -16.77 0.11 -3.98
CA ARG A 619 -15.72 1.09 -3.59
C ARG A 619 -16.18 2.55 -3.74
N ARG A 620 -16.88 2.86 -4.84
CA ARG A 620 -17.39 4.23 -5.07
C ARG A 620 -18.54 4.57 -4.14
N ARG A 621 -19.41 3.60 -3.83
CA ARG A 621 -20.48 3.77 -2.84
C ARG A 621 -19.89 4.11 -1.48
N LYS A 622 -18.90 3.36 -1.04
CA LYS A 622 -18.15 3.59 0.20
C LYS A 622 -17.53 5.00 0.22
N GLN A 623 -16.88 5.39 -0.85
CA GLN A 623 -16.26 6.71 -0.98
C GLN A 623 -17.29 7.84 -1.08
N ALA A 624 -18.40 7.64 -1.78
CA ALA A 624 -19.49 8.61 -1.84
C ALA A 624 -20.10 8.87 -0.46
N LEU A 625 -20.31 7.80 0.31
CA LEU A 625 -20.79 7.91 1.70
C LEU A 625 -19.80 8.68 2.57
N GLU A 626 -18.50 8.37 2.48
CA GLU A 626 -17.45 9.11 3.18
C GLU A 626 -17.49 10.60 2.86
N TYR A 627 -17.53 10.96 1.58
CA TYR A 627 -17.51 12.36 1.15
C TYR A 627 -18.76 13.13 1.57
N ILE A 628 -19.94 12.52 1.40
CA ILE A 628 -21.19 13.15 1.84
C ILE A 628 -21.22 13.28 3.37
N PHE A 629 -20.77 12.27 4.12
CA PHE A 629 -20.65 12.37 5.58
C PHE A 629 -19.73 13.52 6.01
N VAL A 630 -18.59 13.69 5.33
CA VAL A 630 -17.67 14.80 5.61
C VAL A 630 -18.31 16.15 5.27
N ILE A 631 -18.93 16.29 4.11
CA ILE A 631 -19.59 17.54 3.67
C ILE A 631 -20.71 17.93 4.65
N GLN A 632 -21.59 16.99 4.98
CA GLN A 632 -22.74 17.22 5.87
C GLN A 632 -22.29 17.49 7.31
N GLY A 633 -21.32 16.69 7.80
CA GLY A 633 -20.77 16.88 9.16
C GLY A 633 -20.05 18.20 9.36
N LEU A 634 -19.42 18.75 8.31
CA LEU A 634 -18.85 20.11 8.33
C LEU A 634 -19.91 21.21 8.20
N GLY A 635 -21.18 20.88 7.92
CA GLY A 635 -22.26 21.84 7.71
C GLY A 635 -22.18 22.56 6.37
N LEU A 636 -21.50 21.97 5.39
CA LEU A 636 -21.39 22.51 4.04
C LEU A 636 -22.67 22.14 3.24
N ARG A 637 -23.05 23.00 2.31
CA ARG A 637 -24.08 22.71 1.32
C ARG A 637 -23.41 22.15 0.07
N ASP A 638 -23.99 21.10 -0.51
CA ASP A 638 -23.57 20.60 -1.80
C ASP A 638 -23.81 21.62 -2.92
#